data_ded91135631d3bec21ffb1d43af4b948
#
_entry.id   ded91135631d3bec21ffb1d43af4b948
#
_cell.length_a   1.000
_cell.length_b   1.000
_cell.length_c   1.000
_cell.angle_alpha   90.00
_cell.angle_beta   90.00
_cell.angle_gamma   90.00
#
_symmetry.space_group_name_H-M   'P 1'
#
loop_
_entity.id
_entity.type
_entity.pdbx_description
1 polymer ?
#
loop_
_entity_poly.entity_id
_entity_poly.type
_entity_poly.pdbx_seq_one_letter_code
_entity_poly.pdbx_strand_id
1 'polypeptide(L)'
;MSCPTNGQLITLQLAINHLSNSDSRANLPTKMNENRGFHSMRLWYEQSANIWEEALPLGNGRLGAMVYGGIWTEHLQLNEESVWYGAPVDRNNPDALENLPKIRELLRSGHIKEAERLMRYALSGTPQSQHPYQSLGDMTLRFYPCSEEITAGAYTAPMQNVSSLSHSDNDAKKNHESGIPSVTDYYRELNLNSATSVTEFTFNSIHYRREVFVSHPDDCLVMHITSDGQGAINLDALLTRERFYDGAKKLGNSTICLYGNLGKGGLDFQMQLHARSVGGTVRVIGEHLIVEEADEVTLFFCAGTTFRMKQPEQEIAGIIAKAAAFSYEELLQRHVTDYQSLFNRVTLKLVSEEESHKADAQPTDVRMQQITEGREDIALMQTYFQFGRYLLISCSRPGTLPATLQGLWNHQMKPSWDSKYTININTEMNYWPSESCNLSECHLPLFDLIERMVPNGEHTAKVMYGCRGFVAHHNTDIWGDTAVQDHWIPGSYWVMGAAWLCTHQWTHYLYTGDRDFLQKQFPIMRKAALFFLDFLIEDQGYLKTCPSVSPENTYILSNGERGANGVGCTMDNQILRDLFTQCIKAAEILGVEDELNEQIKEALGKLMPTRIGHFGQIMEWEEDYEEAEPGHRHISHLYGLFPSDQISVDETPKLAQAARVTLERRLSHGGGHTGWSRAWIINHYAKLMDGEQAYFHLQKILEKSTLTNLFDNHPPFQIDGNFGATAAIANMLVQCNEKRVILLPALPEKWADGSVSGLCIVGGAEVSLEWKCHRLVSFSITAKQDWCCLVRYGDWSAEISMKEGEQFTKNFE
;
A
#
# COMPACT_ATOMS: atom_id res chain seq x y z
N MET A 1 2.88 -45.79 35.17
CA MET A 1 1.94 -46.93 35.19
C MET A 1 0.93 -46.78 34.10
N SER A 2 0.97 -47.74 33.17
CA SER A 2 -0.05 -48.20 32.20
C SER A 2 -0.71 -47.23 31.24
N CYS A 3 -0.29 -47.34 30.01
CA CYS A 3 -1.16 -47.40 28.82
C CYS A 3 -2.19 -48.56 28.95
N PRO A 4 -3.32 -48.56 28.22
CA PRO A 4 -3.38 -49.03 26.84
C PRO A 4 -4.38 -48.26 25.94
N THR A 5 -4.13 -48.18 24.69
CA THR A 5 -4.16 -48.92 23.41
C THR A 5 -5.41 -48.73 22.56
N ASN A 6 -5.15 -48.49 21.30
CA ASN A 6 -5.90 -48.83 20.05
C ASN A 6 -7.18 -48.00 19.74
N GLY A 7 -7.38 -47.53 18.59
CA GLY A 7 -6.82 -47.61 17.23
C GLY A 7 -7.90 -47.23 16.24
N GLN A 8 -7.50 -46.60 15.18
CA GLN A 8 -7.97 -46.94 13.83
C GLN A 8 -7.36 -45.93 12.85
N LEU A 9 -6.29 -46.37 12.16
CA LEU A 9 -5.85 -45.83 10.89
C LEU A 9 -6.90 -46.17 9.83
N ILE A 10 -7.41 -45.17 9.14
CA ILE A 10 -8.04 -45.38 7.82
C ILE A 10 -7.03 -44.96 6.77
N THR A 11 -6.49 -46.00 6.12
CA THR A 11 -5.62 -45.97 4.96
C THR A 11 -6.38 -45.50 3.75
N LEU A 12 -5.94 -44.42 3.11
CA LEU A 12 -6.26 -44.16 1.72
C LEU A 12 -5.00 -44.36 0.89
N GLN A 13 -4.95 -45.62 0.35
CA GLN A 13 -3.98 -46.10 -0.60
C GLN A 13 -4.50 -45.79 -1.99
N LEU A 14 -3.89 -44.88 -2.71
CA LEU A 14 -4.12 -44.71 -4.15
C LEU A 14 -2.84 -45.06 -4.90
N ALA A 15 -3.02 -46.09 -5.66
CA ALA A 15 -2.23 -46.73 -6.66
C ALA A 15 -1.08 -45.89 -7.28
N ILE A 16 0.16 -46.34 -7.01
CA ILE A 16 1.31 -46.12 -7.86
C ILE A 16 1.45 -47.40 -8.69
N ASN A 17 1.15 -47.34 -9.98
CA ASN A 17 1.54 -48.39 -10.93
C ASN A 17 2.66 -47.86 -11.83
N HIS A 18 3.76 -48.57 -11.75
CA HIS A 18 4.90 -48.65 -12.64
C HIS A 18 4.68 -48.18 -14.09
N LEU A 19 5.61 -47.35 -14.56
CA LEU A 19 6.14 -47.49 -15.91
C LEU A 19 7.63 -47.12 -15.88
N SER A 20 8.40 -48.15 -16.20
CA SER A 20 9.84 -48.12 -16.39
C SER A 20 10.26 -47.39 -17.68
N ASN A 21 11.39 -46.69 -17.62
CA ASN A 21 12.33 -46.36 -18.69
C ASN A 21 11.94 -46.66 -20.12
N SER A 22 11.83 -45.60 -20.93
CA SER A 22 12.52 -45.61 -22.24
C SER A 22 12.51 -44.19 -22.84
N ASP A 23 13.62 -43.83 -23.44
CA ASP A 23 13.86 -42.61 -24.23
C ASP A 23 12.68 -42.07 -24.97
N SER A 24 12.37 -40.79 -24.71
CA SER A 24 11.70 -39.95 -25.69
C SER A 24 12.01 -38.47 -25.44
N ARG A 25 13.17 -38.01 -25.89
CA ARG A 25 13.33 -36.62 -26.36
C ARG A 25 12.50 -36.52 -27.64
N ALA A 26 11.27 -36.17 -27.53
CA ALA A 26 10.38 -35.96 -28.65
C ALA A 26 9.69 -34.62 -28.54
N ASN A 27 10.11 -33.67 -29.40
CA ASN A 27 9.34 -32.60 -30.00
C ASN A 27 8.38 -31.83 -29.07
N LEU A 28 8.86 -30.76 -28.48
CA LEU A 28 7.98 -29.63 -28.05
C LEU A 28 7.37 -29.01 -29.33
N PRO A 29 6.05 -28.99 -29.46
CA PRO A 29 5.43 -28.37 -30.62
C PRO A 29 5.54 -26.86 -30.53
N THR A 30 5.96 -26.22 -31.60
CA THR A 30 5.73 -24.84 -31.98
C THR A 30 4.24 -24.55 -32.05
N LYS A 31 3.60 -24.39 -30.91
CA LYS A 31 2.26 -23.80 -30.68
C LYS A 31 2.17 -23.31 -29.25
N MET A 32 2.85 -22.20 -28.96
CA MET A 32 2.86 -21.58 -27.63
C MET A 32 1.60 -20.76 -27.29
N ASN A 33 0.55 -20.78 -28.10
CA ASN A 33 -0.64 -19.96 -27.88
C ASN A 33 -1.93 -20.69 -27.47
N GLU A 34 -1.93 -22.03 -27.25
CA GLU A 34 -3.20 -22.74 -26.98
C GLU A 34 -3.34 -23.36 -25.58
N ASN A 35 -2.38 -23.22 -24.66
CA ASN A 35 -2.46 -23.80 -23.30
C ASN A 35 -2.05 -22.86 -22.17
N ARG A 36 -2.17 -21.55 -22.33
CA ARG A 36 -2.11 -20.63 -21.18
C ARG A 36 -3.48 -20.66 -20.51
N GLY A 37 -3.59 -21.46 -19.46
CA GLY A 37 -4.86 -21.74 -18.76
C GLY A 37 -5.63 -20.49 -18.35
N PHE A 38 -6.93 -20.64 -18.34
CA PHE A 38 -7.99 -19.70 -18.08
C PHE A 38 -7.71 -18.69 -16.97
N HIS A 39 -8.02 -17.40 -17.26
CA HIS A 39 -8.03 -16.25 -16.34
C HIS A 39 -6.72 -15.86 -15.69
N SER A 40 -5.73 -15.42 -16.46
CA SER A 40 -4.56 -14.79 -15.87
C SER A 40 -4.85 -13.31 -15.58
N MET A 41 -5.13 -12.97 -14.33
CA MET A 41 -4.97 -11.60 -13.85
C MET A 41 -3.50 -11.25 -13.97
N ARG A 42 -3.16 -10.43 -15.00
CA ARG A 42 -1.74 -10.10 -15.29
C ARG A 42 -1.60 -8.70 -15.87
N LEU A 43 -0.41 -8.13 -15.69
CA LEU A 43 0.09 -7.00 -16.45
C LEU A 43 1.14 -7.54 -17.42
N TRP A 44 1.04 -7.28 -18.72
CA TRP A 44 1.99 -7.80 -19.68
C TRP A 44 2.33 -6.80 -20.79
N TYR A 45 3.52 -6.95 -21.38
CA TYR A 45 4.12 -5.99 -22.29
C TYR A 45 4.97 -6.72 -23.35
N GLU A 46 5.09 -6.09 -24.52
CA GLU A 46 5.93 -6.55 -25.65
C GLU A 46 7.30 -5.87 -25.68
N GLN A 47 7.65 -5.09 -24.65
CA GLN A 47 8.92 -4.37 -24.54
C GLN A 47 9.41 -4.30 -23.08
N SER A 48 10.73 -4.18 -22.91
CA SER A 48 11.33 -3.93 -21.60
C SER A 48 10.95 -2.55 -21.06
N ALA A 49 11.03 -2.38 -19.74
CA ALA A 49 10.92 -1.05 -19.14
C ALA A 49 12.16 -0.20 -19.47
N ASN A 50 11.92 1.07 -19.82
CA ASN A 50 12.96 2.06 -20.03
C ASN A 50 13.20 2.93 -18.79
N ILE A 51 12.15 3.13 -17.99
CA ILE A 51 12.16 3.93 -16.79
C ILE A 51 11.56 3.14 -15.61
N TRP A 52 11.81 3.59 -14.41
CA TRP A 52 11.36 2.94 -13.18
C TRP A 52 9.83 2.78 -13.13
N GLU A 53 9.08 3.75 -13.61
CA GLU A 53 7.63 3.79 -13.64
C GLU A 53 6.99 2.78 -14.61
N GLU A 54 7.79 2.13 -15.45
CA GLU A 54 7.37 1.04 -16.35
C GLU A 54 7.76 -0.33 -15.83
N ALA A 55 8.67 -0.40 -14.84
CA ALA A 55 9.11 -1.65 -14.24
C ALA A 55 8.02 -2.32 -13.39
N LEU A 56 8.12 -3.63 -13.18
CA LEU A 56 7.12 -4.45 -12.51
C LEU A 56 7.47 -4.65 -11.03
N PRO A 57 6.56 -4.27 -10.11
CA PRO A 57 6.81 -4.37 -8.68
C PRO A 57 6.65 -5.80 -8.15
N LEU A 58 7.61 -6.28 -7.38
CA LEU A 58 7.54 -7.50 -6.57
C LEU A 58 7.85 -7.19 -5.11
N GLY A 59 7.28 -7.96 -4.18
CA GLY A 59 7.56 -7.78 -2.76
C GLY A 59 6.98 -8.86 -1.85
N ASN A 60 7.50 -8.93 -0.62
CA ASN A 60 7.04 -9.87 0.42
C ASN A 60 6.69 -9.17 1.76
N GLY A 61 6.55 -7.84 1.74
CA GLY A 61 6.38 -7.00 2.93
C GLY A 61 7.70 -6.39 3.40
N ARG A 62 8.82 -7.10 3.29
CA ARG A 62 10.15 -6.67 3.75
C ARG A 62 11.11 -6.32 2.62
N LEU A 63 11.23 -7.20 1.64
CA LEU A 63 12.04 -7.01 0.44
C LEU A 63 11.15 -6.63 -0.73
N GLY A 64 11.60 -5.68 -1.54
CA GLY A 64 10.96 -5.26 -2.78
C GLY A 64 11.93 -5.21 -3.95
N ALA A 65 11.40 -5.41 -5.15
CA ALA A 65 12.14 -5.24 -6.39
C ALA A 65 11.25 -4.64 -7.47
N MET A 66 11.83 -3.79 -8.32
CA MET A 66 11.24 -3.34 -9.59
C MET A 66 11.99 -4.03 -10.73
N VAL A 67 11.30 -4.88 -11.48
CA VAL A 67 11.89 -5.73 -12.54
C VAL A 67 11.68 -5.07 -13.90
N TYR A 68 12.77 -4.77 -14.62
CA TYR A 68 12.72 -4.06 -15.90
C TYR A 68 12.47 -4.97 -17.10
N GLY A 69 12.90 -6.23 -17.03
CA GLY A 69 12.78 -7.18 -18.14
C GLY A 69 13.77 -6.91 -19.28
N GLY A 70 14.93 -6.36 -18.98
CA GLY A 70 15.96 -6.08 -20.00
C GLY A 70 16.53 -7.36 -20.62
N ILE A 71 16.88 -7.33 -21.90
CA ILE A 71 17.36 -8.50 -22.64
C ILE A 71 18.82 -8.79 -22.28
N TRP A 72 19.72 -7.90 -22.69
CA TRP A 72 21.17 -8.05 -22.48
C TRP A 72 21.65 -7.50 -21.14
N THR A 73 20.90 -6.56 -20.60
CA THR A 73 21.12 -6.03 -19.26
C THR A 73 19.79 -6.06 -18.52
N GLU A 74 19.65 -6.99 -17.61
CA GLU A 74 18.52 -7.00 -16.67
C GLU A 74 18.86 -6.09 -15.50
N HIS A 75 17.91 -5.28 -15.12
CA HIS A 75 18.01 -4.37 -13.99
C HIS A 75 16.90 -4.65 -13.00
N LEU A 76 17.25 -4.87 -11.74
CA LEU A 76 16.33 -4.90 -10.63
C LEU A 76 16.70 -3.77 -9.66
N GLN A 77 15.83 -2.79 -9.53
CA GLN A 77 15.95 -1.82 -8.44
C GLN A 77 15.39 -2.45 -7.17
N LEU A 78 16.12 -2.36 -6.06
CA LEU A 78 15.90 -3.13 -4.86
C LEU A 78 15.52 -2.24 -3.68
N ASN A 79 14.63 -2.75 -2.82
CA ASN A 79 14.23 -2.14 -1.58
C ASN A 79 14.28 -3.13 -0.42
N GLU A 80 14.50 -2.60 0.78
CA GLU A 80 14.30 -3.29 2.05
C GLU A 80 13.67 -2.29 3.03
N GLU A 81 12.63 -2.70 3.73
CA GLU A 81 11.73 -1.83 4.50
C GLU A 81 12.39 -0.95 5.56
N SER A 82 13.53 -1.39 6.11
CA SER A 82 14.24 -0.69 7.18
C SER A 82 15.42 0.15 6.72
N VAL A 83 15.58 0.34 5.41
CA VAL A 83 16.65 1.19 4.85
C VAL A 83 16.26 2.67 4.94
N TRP A 84 16.42 3.23 6.14
CA TRP A 84 16.15 4.64 6.45
C TRP A 84 17.44 5.36 6.83
N TYR A 85 17.57 6.61 6.34
CA TYR A 85 18.75 7.41 6.65
C TYR A 85 18.74 7.87 8.11
N GLY A 86 19.90 7.83 8.77
CA GLY A 86 20.15 8.44 10.09
C GLY A 86 19.78 7.56 11.28
N ALA A 87 19.49 8.19 12.39
CA ALA A 87 19.22 7.60 13.69
C ALA A 87 18.09 8.33 14.41
N PRO A 88 17.45 7.75 15.45
CA PRO A 88 16.43 8.44 16.23
C PRO A 88 16.97 9.74 16.82
N VAL A 89 16.18 10.81 16.71
CA VAL A 89 16.51 12.14 17.22
C VAL A 89 15.32 12.73 17.96
N ASP A 90 15.53 13.26 19.15
CA ASP A 90 14.51 14.10 19.78
C ASP A 90 14.45 15.46 19.07
N ARG A 91 13.33 15.71 18.39
CA ARG A 91 13.10 16.93 17.61
C ARG A 91 12.06 17.86 18.23
N ASN A 92 11.59 17.54 19.44
CA ASN A 92 10.63 18.38 20.13
C ASN A 92 11.20 19.77 20.40
N ASN A 93 10.45 20.82 20.03
CA ASN A 93 10.91 22.18 20.27
C ASN A 93 10.78 22.50 21.77
N PRO A 94 11.88 22.84 22.48
CA PRO A 94 11.85 23.08 23.92
C PRO A 94 11.10 24.37 24.29
N ASP A 95 10.92 25.31 23.34
CA ASP A 95 10.25 26.60 23.57
C ASP A 95 8.72 26.51 23.36
N ALA A 96 8.21 25.34 22.96
CA ALA A 96 6.80 25.16 22.59
C ALA A 96 5.86 25.47 23.77
N LEU A 97 6.10 24.82 24.90
CA LEU A 97 5.19 24.93 26.08
C LEU A 97 5.11 26.36 26.62
N GLU A 98 6.22 27.09 26.67
CA GLU A 98 6.25 28.48 27.16
C GLU A 98 5.43 29.42 26.25
N ASN A 99 5.49 29.19 24.92
CA ASN A 99 4.84 30.04 23.93
C ASN A 99 3.40 29.63 23.59
N LEU A 100 2.96 28.44 23.96
CA LEU A 100 1.63 27.93 23.64
C LEU A 100 0.48 28.84 24.16
N PRO A 101 0.53 29.38 25.40
CA PRO A 101 -0.52 30.30 25.87
C PRO A 101 -0.63 31.56 25.00
N LYS A 102 0.50 32.11 24.55
CA LYS A 102 0.52 33.31 23.70
C LYS A 102 -0.01 33.00 22.29
N ILE A 103 0.32 31.84 21.73
CA ILE A 103 -0.23 31.37 20.46
C ILE A 103 -1.76 31.27 20.55
N ARG A 104 -2.28 30.63 21.61
CA ARG A 104 -3.70 30.48 21.86
C ARG A 104 -4.42 31.83 22.01
N GLU A 105 -3.82 32.79 22.71
CA GLU A 105 -4.35 34.17 22.85
C GLU A 105 -4.43 34.84 21.48
N LEU A 106 -3.38 34.77 20.65
CA LEU A 106 -3.34 35.39 19.33
C LEU A 106 -4.38 34.78 18.39
N LEU A 107 -4.51 33.45 18.35
CA LEU A 107 -5.52 32.78 17.51
C LEU A 107 -6.93 33.16 17.92
N ARG A 108 -7.26 33.15 19.23
CA ARG A 108 -8.58 33.50 19.74
C ARG A 108 -8.92 34.97 19.52
N SER A 109 -7.96 35.88 19.48
CA SER A 109 -8.15 37.30 19.23
C SER A 109 -8.09 37.69 17.75
N GLY A 110 -7.98 36.71 16.83
CA GLY A 110 -7.94 36.91 15.37
C GLY A 110 -6.63 37.43 14.81
N HIS A 111 -5.54 37.48 15.63
CA HIS A 111 -4.20 37.86 15.19
C HIS A 111 -3.45 36.69 14.53
N ILE A 112 -4.08 36.11 13.48
CA ILE A 112 -3.66 34.86 12.87
C ILE A 112 -2.21 34.91 12.36
N LYS A 113 -1.81 35.97 11.67
CA LYS A 113 -0.44 36.10 11.11
C LYS A 113 0.65 36.18 12.17
N GLU A 114 0.35 36.79 13.31
CA GLU A 114 1.27 36.87 14.44
C GLU A 114 1.39 35.50 15.11
N ALA A 115 0.28 34.79 15.26
CA ALA A 115 0.25 33.44 15.79
C ALA A 115 1.06 32.49 14.88
N GLU A 116 0.80 32.48 13.58
CA GLU A 116 1.49 31.62 12.60
C GLU A 116 3.01 31.90 12.59
N ARG A 117 3.40 33.17 12.73
CA ARG A 117 4.80 33.54 12.84
C ARG A 117 5.45 32.96 14.11
N LEU A 118 4.77 33.08 15.26
CA LEU A 118 5.27 32.53 16.52
C LEU A 118 5.32 30.99 16.49
N MET A 119 4.32 30.34 15.90
CA MET A 119 4.26 28.89 15.73
C MET A 119 5.47 28.36 14.93
N ARG A 120 5.90 29.08 13.88
CA ARG A 120 7.10 28.69 13.11
C ARG A 120 8.37 28.65 13.97
N TYR A 121 8.48 29.50 14.97
CA TYR A 121 9.63 29.51 15.86
C TYR A 121 9.48 28.51 17.01
N ALA A 122 8.31 28.50 17.65
CA ALA A 122 8.12 27.81 18.92
C ALA A 122 7.60 26.37 18.76
N LEU A 123 6.87 26.05 17.68
CA LEU A 123 6.28 24.72 17.53
C LEU A 123 6.97 23.82 16.47
N SER A 124 7.75 24.38 15.56
CA SER A 124 8.42 23.55 14.56
C SER A 124 9.48 22.66 15.17
N GLY A 125 9.62 21.45 14.66
CA GLY A 125 10.65 20.51 15.10
C GLY A 125 12.09 21.03 14.91
N THR A 126 12.98 20.70 15.81
CA THR A 126 14.40 21.12 15.81
C THR A 126 15.33 19.93 16.03
N PRO A 127 16.02 19.45 14.99
CA PRO A 127 16.04 19.89 13.59
C PRO A 127 14.69 19.64 12.86
N GLN A 128 14.52 20.28 11.69
CA GLN A 128 13.37 20.06 10.84
C GLN A 128 13.46 18.73 10.13
N SER A 129 12.29 18.15 9.83
CA SER A 129 12.07 16.92 9.08
C SER A 129 12.54 15.64 9.77
N GLN A 130 11.70 14.63 9.70
CA GLN A 130 12.06 13.24 9.97
C GLN A 130 13.03 12.74 8.87
N HIS A 131 13.61 11.57 9.11
CA HIS A 131 14.52 10.96 8.15
C HIS A 131 13.80 10.29 6.97
N PRO A 132 14.44 10.26 5.76
CA PRO A 132 13.84 9.64 4.58
C PRO A 132 14.01 8.12 4.57
N TYR A 133 13.01 7.43 3.99
CA TYR A 133 13.16 6.08 3.46
C TYR A 133 13.99 6.14 2.19
N GLN A 134 14.93 5.19 2.00
CA GLN A 134 15.88 5.22 0.89
C GLN A 134 15.80 3.95 0.04
N SER A 135 16.21 4.07 -1.24
CA SER A 135 16.54 2.91 -2.06
C SER A 135 17.60 2.05 -1.38
N LEU A 136 17.45 0.73 -1.46
CA LEU A 136 18.51 -0.20 -1.04
C LEU A 136 19.68 -0.19 -2.02
N GLY A 137 19.40 -0.09 -3.32
CA GLY A 137 20.35 -0.12 -4.43
C GLY A 137 19.83 -0.92 -5.61
N ASP A 138 20.73 -1.40 -6.41
CA ASP A 138 20.42 -2.05 -7.68
C ASP A 138 21.17 -3.37 -7.84
N MET A 139 20.52 -4.33 -8.50
CA MET A 139 21.14 -5.55 -9.05
C MET A 139 21.12 -5.44 -10.57
N THR A 140 22.30 -5.50 -11.17
CA THR A 140 22.47 -5.50 -12.62
C THR A 140 23.04 -6.84 -13.06
N LEU A 141 22.35 -7.48 -14.02
CA LEU A 141 22.81 -8.72 -14.66
C LEU A 141 23.13 -8.42 -16.12
N ARG A 142 24.36 -8.66 -16.54
CA ARG A 142 24.77 -8.53 -17.94
C ARG A 142 24.89 -9.90 -18.54
N PHE A 143 24.19 -10.14 -19.65
CA PHE A 143 24.18 -11.42 -20.36
C PHE A 143 25.06 -11.37 -21.57
N TYR A 144 25.79 -12.46 -21.82
CA TYR A 144 26.70 -12.61 -22.95
C TYR A 144 26.26 -13.80 -23.78
N PRO A 145 26.12 -13.65 -25.13
CA PRO A 145 25.84 -14.79 -25.97
C PRO A 145 27.05 -15.74 -26.01
N CYS A 146 26.75 -17.02 -26.05
CA CYS A 146 27.77 -18.08 -26.20
C CYS A 146 28.21 -18.12 -27.66
N SER A 147 29.32 -17.46 -28.06
CA SER A 147 30.07 -17.76 -29.26
C SER A 147 31.34 -16.94 -29.39
N GLU A 148 32.36 -17.53 -30.00
CA GLU A 148 33.64 -16.92 -30.41
C GLU A 148 33.48 -15.80 -31.48
N GLU A 149 32.28 -15.51 -31.96
CA GLU A 149 31.97 -14.58 -33.05
C GLU A 149 31.74 -13.13 -32.69
N ILE A 150 31.67 -12.76 -31.41
CA ILE A 150 31.60 -11.35 -31.02
C ILE A 150 33.04 -10.80 -30.95
N THR A 151 33.57 -10.46 -32.12
CA THR A 151 34.77 -9.65 -32.24
C THR A 151 34.69 -8.38 -31.39
N ALA A 152 35.83 -8.03 -30.79
CA ALA A 152 36.15 -7.00 -29.79
C ALA A 152 35.57 -5.58 -29.98
N GLY A 153 34.53 -5.37 -30.77
CA GLY A 153 33.84 -4.09 -30.97
C GLY A 153 32.70 -3.76 -30.01
N ALA A 154 32.12 -4.73 -29.36
CA ALA A 154 30.97 -4.53 -28.48
C ALA A 154 31.35 -4.15 -27.04
N TYR A 155 32.61 -4.21 -26.67
CA TYR A 155 33.10 -3.97 -25.30
C TYR A 155 33.55 -2.55 -25.02
N THR A 156 33.36 -1.59 -25.91
CA THR A 156 33.86 -0.21 -25.75
C THR A 156 32.74 0.81 -25.53
N ALA A 157 31.63 0.48 -24.89
CA ALA A 157 30.76 1.50 -24.31
C ALA A 157 31.42 2.00 -23.00
N PRO A 158 31.78 3.30 -22.89
CA PRO A 158 32.35 3.81 -21.65
C PRO A 158 31.31 3.70 -20.53
N MET A 159 31.78 3.36 -19.31
CA MET A 159 31.02 3.52 -18.09
C MET A 159 30.55 4.99 -17.99
N GLN A 160 29.39 5.31 -18.51
CA GLN A 160 28.72 6.54 -18.19
C GLN A 160 27.85 6.30 -16.98
N ASN A 161 27.89 7.24 -16.03
CA ASN A 161 27.16 7.22 -14.77
C ASN A 161 25.72 6.73 -14.97
N VAL A 162 25.32 5.75 -14.18
CA VAL A 162 24.00 5.08 -14.20
C VAL A 162 22.81 6.05 -14.06
N SER A 163 23.06 7.30 -13.68
CA SER A 163 22.04 8.37 -13.57
C SER A 163 21.59 8.99 -14.90
N SER A 164 22.08 8.52 -16.06
CA SER A 164 21.76 9.08 -17.38
C SER A 164 21.56 8.05 -18.50
N LEU A 165 21.24 6.81 -18.17
CA LEU A 165 20.88 5.80 -19.17
C LEU A 165 19.41 6.02 -19.63
N SER A 166 19.22 7.03 -20.49
CA SER A 166 18.11 7.01 -21.43
C SER A 166 18.41 5.94 -22.48
N HIS A 167 17.88 4.75 -22.30
CA HIS A 167 17.92 3.70 -23.32
C HIS A 167 16.87 4.06 -24.37
N SER A 168 17.29 4.63 -25.49
CA SER A 168 16.43 4.84 -26.64
C SER A 168 16.25 3.52 -27.40
N ASP A 169 15.03 3.16 -27.76
CA ASP A 169 14.60 2.03 -28.61
C ASP A 169 15.28 1.94 -29.99
N ASN A 170 16.33 2.70 -30.21
CA ASN A 170 17.07 2.70 -31.47
C ASN A 170 17.99 1.48 -31.68
N ASP A 171 18.22 0.67 -30.63
CA ASP A 171 19.12 -0.46 -30.77
C ASP A 171 18.45 -1.66 -31.49
N ALA A 172 17.17 -1.89 -31.29
CA ALA A 172 16.42 -2.92 -32.02
C ALA A 172 16.27 -2.60 -33.52
N LYS A 173 16.11 -1.30 -33.85
CA LYS A 173 16.00 -0.88 -35.26
C LYS A 173 17.34 -0.77 -35.98
N LYS A 174 18.44 -0.50 -35.29
CA LYS A 174 19.79 -0.46 -35.88
C LYS A 174 20.35 -1.85 -36.22
N ASN A 175 19.88 -2.89 -35.53
CA ASN A 175 20.36 -4.25 -35.77
C ASN A 175 19.87 -4.86 -37.09
N HIS A 176 18.87 -4.34 -37.76
CA HIS A 176 18.40 -4.84 -39.05
C HIS A 176 19.36 -4.57 -40.24
N GLU A 177 20.30 -3.63 -40.12
CA GLU A 177 21.27 -3.34 -41.16
C GLU A 177 22.67 -3.96 -40.96
N SER A 178 22.93 -4.58 -39.79
CA SER A 178 24.29 -5.03 -39.42
C SER A 178 24.53 -6.55 -39.43
N GLY A 179 23.53 -7.35 -39.82
CA GLY A 179 23.67 -8.81 -39.83
C GLY A 179 23.76 -9.44 -38.42
N ILE A 180 23.51 -8.69 -37.36
CA ILE A 180 23.38 -9.19 -35.99
C ILE A 180 22.00 -9.86 -35.88
N PRO A 181 21.92 -11.09 -35.34
CA PRO A 181 20.63 -11.77 -35.16
C PRO A 181 19.66 -10.92 -34.31
N SER A 182 18.42 -10.78 -34.78
CA SER A 182 17.40 -10.03 -34.08
C SER A 182 16.84 -10.88 -32.93
N VAL A 183 16.52 -10.20 -31.79
CA VAL A 183 15.70 -10.79 -30.75
C VAL A 183 14.26 -10.85 -31.26
N THR A 184 13.59 -11.98 -31.04
CA THR A 184 12.18 -12.20 -31.39
C THR A 184 11.40 -12.70 -30.19
N ASP A 185 10.06 -12.64 -30.29
CA ASP A 185 9.12 -13.21 -29.33
C ASP A 185 9.29 -12.67 -27.90
N TYR A 186 9.70 -11.38 -27.80
CA TYR A 186 9.85 -10.75 -26.49
C TYR A 186 8.50 -10.64 -25.78
N TYR A 187 8.51 -11.03 -24.49
CA TYR A 187 7.37 -10.98 -23.61
C TYR A 187 7.80 -10.74 -22.17
N ARG A 188 7.13 -9.88 -21.45
CA ARG A 188 7.26 -9.77 -19.98
C ARG A 188 5.90 -9.63 -19.32
N GLU A 189 5.75 -10.21 -18.12
CA GLU A 189 4.52 -10.09 -17.33
C GLU A 189 4.78 -10.00 -15.84
N LEU A 190 3.81 -9.43 -15.13
CA LEU A 190 3.55 -9.64 -13.72
C LEU A 190 2.24 -10.44 -13.61
N ASN A 191 2.34 -11.66 -13.12
CA ASN A 191 1.21 -12.54 -12.89
C ASN A 191 0.65 -12.30 -11.48
N LEU A 192 -0.54 -11.71 -11.39
CA LEU A 192 -1.17 -11.39 -10.11
C LEU A 192 -1.70 -12.63 -9.38
N ASN A 193 -1.89 -13.78 -10.05
CA ASN A 193 -2.33 -15.00 -9.38
C ASN A 193 -1.20 -15.72 -8.64
N SER A 194 0.05 -15.51 -9.07
CA SER A 194 1.24 -16.15 -8.49
C SER A 194 2.22 -15.17 -7.86
N ALA A 195 2.02 -13.87 -8.03
CA ALA A 195 2.98 -12.83 -7.64
C ALA A 195 4.39 -13.07 -8.20
N THR A 196 4.47 -13.50 -9.46
CA THR A 196 5.73 -13.75 -10.20
C THR A 196 5.85 -12.80 -11.38
N SER A 197 7.08 -12.36 -11.68
CA SER A 197 7.41 -11.64 -12.90
C SER A 197 8.18 -12.56 -13.85
N VAL A 198 7.78 -12.60 -15.12
CA VAL A 198 8.39 -13.42 -16.16
C VAL A 198 8.88 -12.54 -17.30
N THR A 199 10.06 -12.84 -17.82
CA THR A 199 10.59 -12.26 -19.06
C THR A 199 11.04 -13.39 -19.98
N GLU A 200 10.51 -13.41 -21.21
CA GLU A 200 10.82 -14.41 -22.23
C GLU A 200 11.23 -13.76 -23.54
N PHE A 201 12.17 -14.35 -24.27
CA PHE A 201 12.57 -13.91 -25.60
C PHE A 201 13.35 -15.04 -26.32
N THR A 202 13.42 -14.93 -27.64
CA THR A 202 14.21 -15.84 -28.48
C THR A 202 15.38 -15.08 -29.08
N PHE A 203 16.61 -15.63 -28.98
CA PHE A 203 17.81 -15.14 -29.63
C PHE A 203 18.61 -16.30 -30.24
N ASN A 204 19.02 -16.18 -31.49
CA ASN A 204 19.72 -17.23 -32.22
C ASN A 204 19.00 -18.60 -32.17
N SER A 205 17.67 -18.60 -32.24
CA SER A 205 16.84 -19.81 -32.11
C SER A 205 16.91 -20.48 -30.73
N ILE A 206 17.52 -19.85 -29.74
CA ILE A 206 17.50 -20.28 -28.33
C ILE A 206 16.47 -19.45 -27.61
N HIS A 207 15.53 -20.11 -26.92
CA HIS A 207 14.56 -19.49 -26.08
C HIS A 207 15.10 -19.31 -24.66
N TYR A 208 14.98 -18.12 -24.12
CA TYR A 208 15.39 -17.75 -22.76
C TYR A 208 14.15 -17.39 -21.93
N ARG A 209 14.13 -17.86 -20.68
CA ARG A 209 13.11 -17.52 -19.70
C ARG A 209 13.75 -17.11 -18.38
N ARG A 210 13.28 -15.99 -17.82
CA ARG A 210 13.62 -15.54 -16.46
C ARG A 210 12.33 -15.40 -15.68
N GLU A 211 12.29 -16.02 -14.52
CA GLU A 211 11.16 -15.92 -13.58
C GLU A 211 11.65 -15.40 -12.24
N VAL A 212 11.00 -14.37 -11.71
CA VAL A 212 11.41 -13.67 -10.49
C VAL A 212 10.23 -13.59 -9.54
N PHE A 213 10.47 -13.87 -8.25
CA PHE A 213 9.52 -13.65 -7.18
C PHE A 213 10.23 -13.29 -5.87
N VAL A 214 9.51 -12.67 -4.94
CA VAL A 214 10.02 -12.40 -3.58
C VAL A 214 9.20 -13.22 -2.60
N SER A 215 9.81 -14.30 -2.10
CA SER A 215 9.16 -15.27 -1.22
C SER A 215 9.02 -14.72 0.20
N HIS A 216 7.80 -14.72 0.74
CA HIS A 216 7.57 -14.38 2.13
C HIS A 216 7.99 -15.52 3.07
N PRO A 217 7.64 -16.80 2.84
CA PRO A 217 8.06 -17.89 3.72
C PRO A 217 9.57 -18.18 3.72
N ASP A 218 10.29 -17.79 2.66
CA ASP A 218 11.73 -18.00 2.54
C ASP A 218 12.54 -16.71 2.74
N ASP A 219 11.86 -15.57 2.86
CA ASP A 219 12.40 -14.25 3.14
C ASP A 219 13.52 -13.81 2.19
N CYS A 220 13.41 -14.17 0.91
CA CYS A 220 14.39 -13.82 -0.12
C CYS A 220 13.74 -13.62 -1.50
N LEU A 221 14.44 -12.85 -2.36
CA LEU A 221 14.14 -12.80 -3.78
C LEU A 221 14.81 -14.00 -4.46
N VAL A 222 14.06 -14.67 -5.31
CA VAL A 222 14.53 -15.77 -6.15
C VAL A 222 14.37 -15.38 -7.62
N MET A 223 15.44 -15.47 -8.41
CA MET A 223 15.40 -15.37 -9.86
C MET A 223 15.89 -16.68 -10.47
N HIS A 224 15.05 -17.28 -11.29
CA HIS A 224 15.34 -18.50 -12.01
C HIS A 224 15.47 -18.22 -13.49
N ILE A 225 16.60 -18.67 -14.09
CA ILE A 225 16.98 -18.39 -15.47
C ILE A 225 17.19 -19.73 -16.17
N THR A 226 16.45 -19.93 -17.24
CA THR A 226 16.54 -21.16 -18.07
C THR A 226 16.70 -20.82 -19.55
N SER A 227 17.23 -21.76 -20.32
CA SER A 227 17.23 -21.70 -21.77
C SER A 227 17.06 -23.11 -22.35
N ASP A 228 16.64 -23.21 -23.62
CA ASP A 228 16.59 -24.47 -24.36
C ASP A 228 17.92 -24.85 -25.07
N GLY A 229 18.93 -23.95 -24.93
CA GLY A 229 20.31 -24.17 -25.43
C GLY A 229 21.24 -24.71 -24.34
N GLN A 230 22.00 -25.72 -24.62
CA GLN A 230 23.00 -26.27 -23.69
C GLN A 230 24.15 -25.28 -23.46
N GLY A 231 24.47 -24.99 -22.17
CA GLY A 231 25.54 -24.06 -21.80
C GLY A 231 25.31 -22.63 -22.30
N ALA A 232 24.05 -22.27 -22.57
CA ALA A 232 23.73 -20.99 -23.22
C ALA A 232 23.66 -19.80 -22.25
N ILE A 233 23.66 -20.05 -20.92
CA ILE A 233 23.55 -18.99 -19.95
C ILE A 233 24.92 -18.53 -19.48
N ASN A 234 25.28 -17.32 -19.89
CA ASN A 234 26.47 -16.60 -19.46
C ASN A 234 26.09 -15.22 -18.94
N LEU A 235 26.49 -14.89 -17.71
CA LEU A 235 26.19 -13.58 -17.13
C LEU A 235 27.23 -13.14 -16.10
N ASP A 236 27.35 -11.83 -15.91
CA ASP A 236 27.93 -11.26 -14.71
C ASP A 236 26.88 -10.44 -13.94
N ALA A 237 26.88 -10.58 -12.63
CA ALA A 237 25.98 -9.88 -11.73
C ALA A 237 26.76 -8.93 -10.81
N LEU A 238 26.20 -7.76 -10.60
CA LEU A 238 26.76 -6.69 -9.76
C LEU A 238 25.70 -6.13 -8.83
N LEU A 239 26.06 -5.85 -7.57
CA LEU A 239 25.25 -5.06 -6.64
C LEU A 239 25.83 -3.66 -6.57
N THR A 240 24.97 -2.64 -6.65
CA THR A 240 25.40 -1.23 -6.56
C THR A 240 24.46 -0.43 -5.65
N ARG A 241 24.97 0.67 -5.11
CA ARG A 241 24.22 1.66 -4.36
C ARG A 241 24.84 3.04 -4.58
N GLU A 242 24.03 4.09 -4.74
CA GLU A 242 24.52 5.42 -5.07
C GLU A 242 25.37 6.04 -3.94
N ARG A 243 24.95 5.87 -2.70
CA ARG A 243 25.58 6.50 -1.52
C ARG A 243 25.47 5.61 -0.29
N PHE A 244 26.26 5.96 0.74
CA PHE A 244 26.21 5.34 2.07
C PHE A 244 26.51 3.84 2.01
N TYR A 245 27.51 3.44 1.21
CA TYR A 245 28.09 2.12 1.25
C TYR A 245 29.59 2.20 1.56
N ASP A 246 30.09 1.22 2.31
CA ASP A 246 31.48 1.17 2.75
C ASP A 246 32.32 0.26 1.88
N GLY A 247 31.68 -0.71 1.20
CA GLY A 247 32.39 -1.58 0.30
C GLY A 247 31.59 -2.78 -0.17
N ALA A 248 32.23 -3.56 -1.03
CA ALA A 248 31.75 -4.85 -1.47
C ALA A 248 32.80 -5.92 -1.16
N LYS A 249 32.35 -7.16 -0.99
CA LYS A 249 33.24 -8.29 -0.70
C LYS A 249 32.69 -9.62 -1.22
N LYS A 250 33.61 -10.53 -1.44
CA LYS A 250 33.33 -11.92 -1.76
C LYS A 250 33.05 -12.72 -0.49
N LEU A 251 31.96 -13.50 -0.49
CA LEU A 251 31.62 -14.48 0.53
C LEU A 251 31.64 -15.89 -0.08
N GLY A 252 32.81 -16.54 -0.07
CA GLY A 252 32.97 -17.83 -0.80
C GLY A 252 33.09 -17.64 -2.31
N ASN A 253 32.79 -18.68 -3.11
CA ASN A 253 32.98 -18.67 -4.56
C ASN A 253 31.72 -18.24 -5.35
N SER A 254 30.56 -18.20 -4.73
CA SER A 254 29.26 -18.03 -5.39
C SER A 254 28.41 -16.93 -4.76
N THR A 255 28.97 -16.07 -3.89
CA THR A 255 28.22 -15.02 -3.20
C THR A 255 29.00 -13.71 -3.20
N ILE A 256 28.37 -12.64 -3.64
CA ILE A 256 28.83 -11.27 -3.47
C ILE A 256 28.00 -10.58 -2.39
N CYS A 257 28.62 -9.62 -1.70
CA CYS A 257 28.02 -8.85 -0.65
C CYS A 257 28.40 -7.38 -0.81
N LEU A 258 27.41 -6.48 -0.66
CA LEU A 258 27.60 -5.05 -0.52
C LEU A 258 27.08 -4.63 0.84
N TYR A 259 27.82 -3.73 1.53
CA TYR A 259 27.49 -3.31 2.90
C TYR A 259 27.85 -1.84 3.15
N GLY A 260 27.26 -1.27 4.17
CA GLY A 260 27.52 0.10 4.58
C GLY A 260 26.72 0.55 5.78
N ASN A 261 26.82 1.86 6.08
CA ASN A 261 26.10 2.50 7.16
C ASN A 261 25.23 3.65 6.63
N LEU A 262 23.97 3.71 7.07
CA LEU A 262 22.93 4.63 6.57
C LEU A 262 23.04 6.06 7.17
N GLY A 263 24.25 6.51 7.45
CA GLY A 263 24.55 7.86 7.97
C GLY A 263 25.04 7.84 9.40
N LYS A 264 25.48 8.99 9.89
CA LYS A 264 26.13 9.11 11.21
C LYS A 264 25.22 8.61 12.33
N GLY A 265 25.63 7.55 13.00
CA GLY A 265 24.86 6.89 14.06
C GLY A 265 23.67 6.07 13.53
N GLY A 266 23.56 5.95 12.21
CA GLY A 266 22.49 5.23 11.54
C GLY A 266 22.68 3.72 11.56
N LEU A 267 21.73 3.04 10.90
CA LEU A 267 21.69 1.59 10.80
C LEU A 267 22.80 1.08 9.86
N ASP A 268 23.42 -0.04 10.22
CA ASP A 268 24.24 -0.79 9.28
C ASP A 268 23.31 -1.62 8.39
N PHE A 269 23.63 -1.72 7.09
CA PHE A 269 22.91 -2.55 6.15
C PHE A 269 23.84 -3.50 5.42
N GLN A 270 23.26 -4.57 4.94
CA GLN A 270 23.94 -5.50 4.06
C GLN A 270 22.99 -6.11 3.05
N MET A 271 23.47 -6.36 1.84
CA MET A 271 22.81 -7.15 0.83
C MET A 271 23.75 -8.23 0.27
N GLN A 272 23.20 -9.42 0.01
CA GLN A 272 23.95 -10.55 -0.50
C GLN A 272 23.22 -11.14 -1.72
N LEU A 273 24.00 -11.48 -2.75
CA LEU A 273 23.54 -12.20 -3.93
C LEU A 273 24.33 -13.49 -4.08
N HIS A 274 23.62 -14.61 -4.07
CA HIS A 274 24.16 -15.95 -4.24
C HIS A 274 23.67 -16.58 -5.53
N ALA A 275 24.54 -17.30 -6.25
CA ALA A 275 24.18 -18.05 -7.43
C ALA A 275 24.40 -19.55 -7.25
N ARG A 276 23.42 -20.34 -7.76
CA ARG A 276 23.51 -21.79 -7.98
C ARG A 276 23.27 -22.07 -9.46
N SER A 277 24.11 -22.90 -10.10
CA SER A 277 23.95 -23.28 -11.49
C SER A 277 23.80 -24.80 -11.66
N VAL A 278 23.12 -25.21 -12.72
CA VAL A 278 23.16 -26.54 -13.26
C VAL A 278 24.03 -26.46 -14.53
N GLY A 279 25.08 -27.26 -14.60
CA GLY A 279 26.11 -27.09 -15.62
C GLY A 279 26.99 -25.86 -15.40
N GLY A 280 27.98 -25.68 -16.23
CA GLY A 280 28.86 -24.53 -16.24
C GLY A 280 29.65 -24.27 -14.96
N THR A 281 30.00 -23.00 -14.72
CA THR A 281 30.77 -22.60 -13.54
C THR A 281 30.23 -21.31 -12.93
N VAL A 282 30.35 -21.20 -11.58
CA VAL A 282 30.08 -19.97 -10.85
C VAL A 282 31.33 -19.52 -10.12
N ARG A 283 31.70 -18.26 -10.25
CA ARG A 283 32.85 -17.67 -9.54
C ARG A 283 32.61 -16.20 -9.19
N VAL A 284 33.32 -15.73 -8.20
CA VAL A 284 33.35 -14.31 -7.82
C VAL A 284 34.75 -13.74 -8.04
N ILE A 285 34.84 -12.65 -8.80
CA ILE A 285 36.06 -11.88 -9.04
C ILE A 285 35.77 -10.40 -8.71
N GLY A 286 36.48 -9.87 -7.71
CA GLY A 286 36.19 -8.53 -7.23
C GLY A 286 34.76 -8.44 -6.70
N GLU A 287 33.97 -7.56 -7.31
CA GLU A 287 32.56 -7.31 -6.98
C GLU A 287 31.59 -8.06 -7.92
N HIS A 288 32.12 -8.82 -8.89
CA HIS A 288 31.34 -9.49 -9.90
C HIS A 288 31.10 -10.97 -9.56
N LEU A 289 29.85 -11.38 -9.58
CA LEU A 289 29.45 -12.77 -9.59
C LEU A 289 29.27 -13.19 -11.05
N ILE A 290 30.08 -14.14 -11.49
CA ILE A 290 30.19 -14.56 -12.90
C ILE A 290 29.69 -15.99 -13.03
N VAL A 291 28.81 -16.22 -13.99
CA VAL A 291 28.32 -17.55 -14.41
C VAL A 291 28.68 -17.74 -15.86
N GLU A 292 29.28 -18.90 -16.18
CA GLU A 292 29.70 -19.26 -17.54
C GLU A 292 29.23 -20.67 -17.92
N GLU A 293 28.69 -20.81 -19.14
CA GLU A 293 28.27 -22.06 -19.78
C GLU A 293 27.24 -22.86 -18.93
N ALA A 294 26.31 -22.18 -18.23
CA ALA A 294 25.28 -22.84 -17.45
C ALA A 294 24.07 -23.21 -18.31
N ASP A 295 23.45 -24.34 -17.97
CA ASP A 295 22.16 -24.80 -18.52
C ASP A 295 20.99 -24.13 -17.78
N GLU A 296 21.17 -23.88 -16.47
CA GLU A 296 20.19 -23.30 -15.58
C GLU A 296 20.90 -22.50 -14.47
N VAL A 297 20.33 -21.37 -14.05
CA VAL A 297 20.85 -20.53 -12.95
C VAL A 297 19.72 -20.13 -12.01
N THR A 298 19.92 -20.32 -10.72
CA THR A 298 19.06 -19.76 -9.68
C THR A 298 19.85 -18.75 -8.85
N LEU A 299 19.39 -17.51 -8.84
CA LEU A 299 19.93 -16.42 -8.01
C LEU A 299 19.07 -16.24 -6.77
N PHE A 300 19.71 -16.06 -5.61
CA PHE A 300 19.09 -15.80 -4.33
C PHE A 300 19.60 -14.47 -3.82
N PHE A 301 18.67 -13.53 -3.58
CA PHE A 301 19.03 -12.23 -3.02
C PHE A 301 18.31 -12.02 -1.70
N CYS A 302 19.05 -11.55 -0.69
CA CYS A 302 18.51 -11.13 0.58
C CYS A 302 19.28 -9.92 1.11
N ALA A 303 18.59 -9.08 1.86
CA ALA A 303 19.16 -7.89 2.49
C ALA A 303 18.53 -7.64 3.87
N GLY A 304 19.16 -6.78 4.66
CA GLY A 304 18.62 -6.36 5.95
C GLY A 304 19.50 -5.33 6.63
N THR A 305 18.96 -4.72 7.69
CA THR A 305 19.67 -3.73 8.50
C THR A 305 19.73 -4.12 9.96
N THR A 306 20.55 -3.39 10.75
CA THR A 306 20.62 -3.54 12.20
C THR A 306 19.35 -3.09 12.93
N PHE A 307 18.32 -2.62 12.22
CA PHE A 307 17.00 -2.39 12.80
C PHE A 307 16.35 -3.69 13.27
N ARG A 308 16.50 -4.78 12.49
CA ARG A 308 15.93 -6.10 12.80
C ARG A 308 16.98 -7.15 13.11
N MET A 309 18.15 -7.08 12.48
CA MET A 309 19.20 -8.10 12.55
C MET A 309 20.35 -7.63 13.43
N LYS A 310 20.76 -8.46 14.39
CA LYS A 310 21.93 -8.13 15.24
C LYS A 310 23.24 -8.30 14.47
N GLN A 311 23.26 -9.25 13.54
CA GLN A 311 24.42 -9.57 12.72
C GLN A 311 23.96 -9.81 11.27
N PRO A 312 23.67 -8.74 10.49
CA PRO A 312 23.08 -8.85 9.17
C PRO A 312 23.80 -9.83 8.25
N GLU A 313 25.14 -9.84 8.24
CA GLU A 313 25.92 -10.73 7.39
C GLU A 313 25.59 -12.21 7.61
N GLN A 314 25.56 -12.63 8.86
CA GLN A 314 25.36 -14.04 9.21
C GLN A 314 23.89 -14.45 9.08
N GLU A 315 22.98 -13.56 9.45
CA GLU A 315 21.55 -13.82 9.39
C GLU A 315 21.07 -13.91 7.93
N ILE A 316 21.51 -13.00 7.06
CA ILE A 316 21.25 -13.04 5.61
C ILE A 316 21.84 -14.30 4.98
N ALA A 317 23.10 -14.64 5.30
CA ALA A 317 23.71 -15.87 4.80
C ALA A 317 22.92 -17.11 5.25
N GLY A 318 22.38 -17.12 6.46
CA GLY A 318 21.52 -18.18 6.97
C GLY A 318 20.19 -18.29 6.23
N ILE A 319 19.55 -17.16 5.87
CA ILE A 319 18.33 -17.11 5.06
C ILE A 319 18.60 -17.70 3.66
N ILE A 320 19.63 -17.20 2.98
CA ILE A 320 20.02 -17.68 1.64
C ILE A 320 20.35 -19.16 1.67
N ALA A 321 21.12 -19.64 2.64
CA ALA A 321 21.47 -21.05 2.75
C ALA A 321 20.26 -21.96 2.94
N LYS A 322 19.23 -21.53 3.69
CA LYS A 322 17.98 -22.27 3.84
C LYS A 322 17.20 -22.30 2.54
N ALA A 323 17.05 -21.16 1.87
CA ALA A 323 16.34 -21.09 0.59
C ALA A 323 17.05 -21.92 -0.49
N ALA A 324 18.38 -21.84 -0.60
CA ALA A 324 19.18 -22.58 -1.57
C ALA A 324 19.20 -24.11 -1.34
N ALA A 325 18.70 -24.60 -0.19
CA ALA A 325 18.54 -26.01 0.07
C ALA A 325 17.30 -26.64 -0.62
N PHE A 326 16.36 -25.83 -1.07
CA PHE A 326 15.18 -26.27 -1.83
C PHE A 326 15.44 -26.26 -3.35
N SER A 327 14.69 -27.06 -4.10
CA SER A 327 14.60 -26.90 -5.55
C SER A 327 13.85 -25.60 -5.90
N TYR A 328 13.96 -25.17 -7.16
CA TYR A 328 13.22 -24.00 -7.64
C TYR A 328 11.70 -24.22 -7.53
N GLU A 329 11.22 -25.38 -7.93
CA GLU A 329 9.81 -25.75 -7.90
C GLU A 329 9.24 -25.75 -6.48
N GLU A 330 10.02 -26.24 -5.50
CA GLU A 330 9.62 -26.21 -4.09
C GLU A 330 9.51 -24.77 -3.58
N LEU A 331 10.46 -23.89 -3.92
CA LEU A 331 10.42 -22.48 -3.55
C LEU A 331 9.23 -21.77 -4.19
N LEU A 332 9.01 -21.98 -5.49
CA LEU A 332 7.86 -21.41 -6.20
C LEU A 332 6.53 -21.87 -5.59
N GLN A 333 6.41 -23.17 -5.30
CA GLN A 333 5.20 -23.72 -4.68
C GLN A 333 4.95 -23.12 -3.28
N ARG A 334 5.97 -22.96 -2.46
CA ARG A 334 5.90 -22.33 -1.14
C ARG A 334 5.44 -20.88 -1.23
N HIS A 335 6.07 -20.11 -2.14
CA HIS A 335 5.73 -18.72 -2.42
C HIS A 335 4.27 -18.59 -2.88
N VAL A 336 3.86 -19.36 -3.89
CA VAL A 336 2.50 -19.30 -4.45
C VAL A 336 1.46 -19.72 -3.42
N THR A 337 1.73 -20.76 -2.61
CA THR A 337 0.79 -21.23 -1.58
C THR A 337 0.57 -20.15 -0.51
N ASP A 338 1.62 -19.52 -0.01
CA ASP A 338 1.50 -18.41 0.96
C ASP A 338 0.72 -17.24 0.36
N TYR A 339 1.13 -16.76 -0.81
CA TYR A 339 0.51 -15.62 -1.47
C TYR A 339 -0.98 -15.86 -1.76
N GLN A 340 -1.33 -17.00 -2.35
CA GLN A 340 -2.71 -17.35 -2.69
C GLN A 340 -3.61 -17.55 -1.47
N SER A 341 -3.05 -17.87 -0.31
CA SER A 341 -3.81 -17.94 0.94
C SER A 341 -4.49 -16.60 1.31
N LEU A 342 -3.93 -15.49 0.81
CA LEU A 342 -4.47 -14.15 0.96
C LEU A 342 -5.18 -13.67 -0.32
N PHE A 343 -4.54 -13.80 -1.47
CA PHE A 343 -5.03 -13.24 -2.73
C PHE A 343 -6.35 -13.86 -3.18
N ASN A 344 -6.50 -15.18 -3.06
CA ASN A 344 -7.69 -15.91 -3.53
C ASN A 344 -8.93 -15.73 -2.64
N ARG A 345 -8.81 -15.04 -1.51
CA ARG A 345 -9.97 -14.79 -0.61
C ARG A 345 -11.04 -13.92 -1.24
N VAL A 346 -10.65 -13.02 -2.16
CA VAL A 346 -11.59 -12.12 -2.83
C VAL A 346 -11.47 -12.23 -4.34
N THR A 347 -12.60 -12.43 -5.01
CA THR A 347 -12.69 -12.36 -6.46
C THR A 347 -13.72 -11.31 -6.87
N LEU A 348 -13.43 -10.58 -7.96
CA LEU A 348 -14.32 -9.59 -8.56
C LEU A 348 -14.44 -9.91 -10.05
N LYS A 349 -15.67 -9.97 -10.56
CA LYS A 349 -15.98 -10.11 -11.98
C LYS A 349 -16.95 -9.02 -12.39
N LEU A 350 -16.55 -8.17 -13.34
CA LEU A 350 -17.33 -7.05 -13.85
C LEU A 350 -17.65 -7.19 -15.35
N VAL A 351 -17.04 -8.18 -16.00
CA VAL A 351 -17.20 -8.47 -17.42
C VAL A 351 -17.32 -9.99 -17.61
N SER A 352 -17.87 -10.40 -18.75
CA SER A 352 -17.90 -11.80 -19.15
C SER A 352 -16.49 -12.36 -19.38
N GLU A 353 -16.36 -13.67 -19.36
CA GLU A 353 -15.07 -14.33 -19.63
C GLU A 353 -14.56 -14.03 -21.05
N GLU A 354 -15.46 -13.95 -22.03
CA GLU A 354 -15.11 -13.62 -23.42
C GLU A 354 -14.56 -12.19 -23.54
N GLU A 355 -15.18 -11.22 -22.86
CA GLU A 355 -14.72 -9.84 -22.84
C GLU A 355 -13.37 -9.71 -22.11
N SER A 356 -13.18 -10.41 -20.99
CA SER A 356 -11.92 -10.47 -20.26
C SER A 356 -10.79 -11.01 -21.15
N HIS A 357 -11.02 -12.14 -21.83
CA HIS A 357 -10.03 -12.71 -22.76
C HIS A 357 -9.68 -11.78 -23.91
N LYS A 358 -10.69 -11.10 -24.48
CA LYS A 358 -10.45 -10.13 -25.55
C LYS A 358 -9.61 -8.93 -25.07
N ALA A 359 -9.85 -8.46 -23.87
CA ALA A 359 -9.08 -7.38 -23.25
C ALA A 359 -7.65 -7.84 -22.93
N ASP A 360 -7.49 -9.05 -22.39
CA ASP A 360 -6.17 -9.62 -22.04
C ASP A 360 -5.30 -9.97 -23.27
N ALA A 361 -5.87 -9.96 -24.48
CA ALA A 361 -5.10 -10.10 -25.71
C ALA A 361 -4.28 -8.85 -26.06
N GLN A 362 -4.50 -7.71 -25.39
CA GLN A 362 -3.76 -6.47 -25.60
C GLN A 362 -2.78 -6.20 -24.45
N PRO A 363 -1.53 -5.73 -24.75
CA PRO A 363 -0.59 -5.30 -23.72
C PRO A 363 -1.18 -4.23 -22.79
N THR A 364 -0.74 -4.21 -21.54
CA THR A 364 -1.27 -3.30 -20.52
C THR A 364 -1.02 -1.84 -20.85
N ASP A 365 0.14 -1.48 -21.37
CA ASP A 365 0.47 -0.12 -21.82
C ASP A 365 -0.42 0.35 -22.97
N VAL A 366 -0.75 -0.53 -23.91
CA VAL A 366 -1.70 -0.24 -25.01
C VAL A 366 -3.10 0.03 -24.45
N ARG A 367 -3.55 -0.79 -23.49
CA ARG A 367 -4.85 -0.59 -22.81
C ARG A 367 -4.88 0.75 -22.06
N MET A 368 -3.80 1.07 -21.32
CA MET A 368 -3.67 2.35 -20.62
C MET A 368 -3.66 3.55 -21.57
N GLN A 369 -2.97 3.45 -22.71
CA GLN A 369 -3.01 4.48 -23.74
C GLN A 369 -4.44 4.71 -24.25
N GLN A 370 -5.20 3.63 -24.50
CA GLN A 370 -6.58 3.75 -24.94
C GLN A 370 -7.47 4.44 -23.90
N ILE A 371 -7.24 4.19 -22.60
CA ILE A 371 -7.95 4.86 -21.51
C ILE A 371 -7.61 6.36 -21.49
N THR A 372 -6.33 6.75 -21.67
CA THR A 372 -5.95 8.17 -21.76
C THR A 372 -6.56 8.87 -22.97
N GLU A 373 -6.88 8.14 -24.04
CA GLU A 373 -7.62 8.60 -25.20
C GLU A 373 -9.16 8.67 -24.97
N GLY A 374 -9.63 8.32 -23.78
CA GLY A 374 -11.02 8.40 -23.37
C GLY A 374 -11.85 7.13 -23.63
N ARG A 375 -11.23 5.98 -23.92
CA ARG A 375 -11.92 4.70 -24.02
C ARG A 375 -12.16 4.12 -22.64
N GLU A 376 -13.24 3.38 -22.49
CA GLU A 376 -13.55 2.62 -21.26
C GLU A 376 -12.94 1.21 -21.33
N ASP A 377 -12.41 0.72 -20.21
CA ASP A 377 -11.92 -0.65 -20.06
C ASP A 377 -12.31 -1.20 -18.67
N ILE A 378 -13.51 -1.80 -18.60
CA ILE A 378 -14.06 -2.36 -17.36
C ILE A 378 -13.24 -3.57 -16.88
N ALA A 379 -12.70 -4.37 -17.82
CA ALA A 379 -11.83 -5.48 -17.47
C ALA A 379 -10.52 -4.99 -16.79
N LEU A 380 -10.00 -3.83 -17.18
CA LEU A 380 -8.86 -3.25 -16.49
C LEU A 380 -9.21 -2.70 -15.11
N MET A 381 -10.43 -2.17 -14.90
CA MET A 381 -10.90 -1.78 -13.56
C MET A 381 -10.94 -2.97 -12.60
N GLN A 382 -11.35 -4.13 -13.09
CA GLN A 382 -11.32 -5.40 -12.35
C GLN A 382 -9.87 -5.80 -11.99
N THR A 383 -8.94 -5.69 -12.95
CA THR A 383 -7.51 -5.93 -12.72
C THR A 383 -6.93 -4.92 -11.73
N TYR A 384 -7.31 -3.65 -11.83
CA TYR A 384 -6.83 -2.56 -10.95
C TYR A 384 -7.25 -2.79 -9.49
N PHE A 385 -8.48 -3.28 -9.24
CA PHE A 385 -8.91 -3.68 -7.90
C PHE A 385 -8.02 -4.79 -7.32
N GLN A 386 -7.75 -5.84 -8.10
CA GLN A 386 -6.90 -6.94 -7.65
C GLN A 386 -5.43 -6.54 -7.55
N PHE A 387 -4.98 -5.59 -8.38
CA PHE A 387 -3.64 -5.04 -8.30
C PHE A 387 -3.40 -4.29 -6.99
N GLY A 388 -4.38 -3.49 -6.50
CA GLY A 388 -4.26 -2.86 -5.19
C GLY A 388 -4.19 -3.88 -4.05
N ARG A 389 -4.96 -4.98 -4.11
CA ARG A 389 -4.82 -6.08 -3.14
C ARG A 389 -3.44 -6.75 -3.23
N TYR A 390 -2.95 -7.01 -4.44
CA TYR A 390 -1.59 -7.50 -4.69
C TYR A 390 -0.53 -6.60 -4.06
N LEU A 391 -0.62 -5.29 -4.28
CA LEU A 391 0.34 -4.32 -3.73
C LEU A 391 0.35 -4.33 -2.20
N LEU A 392 -0.81 -4.41 -1.55
CA LEU A 392 -0.89 -4.46 -0.09
C LEU A 392 -0.27 -5.76 0.47
N ILE A 393 -0.56 -6.91 -0.13
CA ILE A 393 0.06 -8.19 0.24
C ILE A 393 1.58 -8.14 0.05
N SER A 394 2.05 -7.44 -0.98
CA SER A 394 3.48 -7.37 -1.33
C SER A 394 4.27 -6.37 -0.49
N CYS A 395 3.63 -5.38 0.18
CA CYS A 395 4.34 -4.34 0.93
C CYS A 395 4.01 -4.25 2.41
N SER A 396 3.05 -5.05 2.91
CA SER A 396 2.64 -5.02 4.33
C SER A 396 2.20 -6.41 4.80
N ARG A 397 3.03 -7.07 5.57
CA ARG A 397 2.79 -8.43 6.10
C ARG A 397 3.02 -8.47 7.61
N PRO A 398 2.42 -9.40 8.34
CA PRO A 398 2.65 -9.55 9.77
C PRO A 398 4.14 -9.58 10.12
N GLY A 399 4.57 -8.72 11.05
CA GLY A 399 5.96 -8.61 11.48
C GLY A 399 6.85 -7.73 10.59
N THR A 400 6.35 -7.16 9.48
CA THR A 400 7.07 -6.17 8.67
C THR A 400 6.76 -4.73 9.13
N LEU A 401 7.38 -3.73 8.49
CA LEU A 401 7.01 -2.33 8.66
C LEU A 401 5.79 -2.00 7.77
N PRO A 402 5.03 -0.96 8.10
CA PRO A 402 3.89 -0.58 7.28
C PRO A 402 4.31 0.01 5.93
N ALA A 403 3.35 0.03 4.99
CA ALA A 403 3.51 0.69 3.70
C ALA A 403 3.85 2.17 3.87
N THR A 404 4.98 2.61 3.30
CA THR A 404 5.37 4.02 3.24
C THR A 404 4.50 4.79 2.23
N LEU A 405 4.77 6.08 2.00
CA LEU A 405 4.11 6.87 0.96
C LEU A 405 4.24 6.24 -0.46
N GLN A 406 5.28 5.45 -0.68
CA GLN A 406 5.52 4.68 -1.92
C GLN A 406 5.38 3.16 -1.70
N GLY A 407 4.71 2.73 -0.65
CA GLY A 407 4.60 1.33 -0.26
C GLY A 407 5.94 0.79 0.22
N LEU A 408 6.57 -0.03 -0.62
CA LEU A 408 7.91 -0.57 -0.40
C LEU A 408 8.90 -0.07 -1.48
N TRP A 409 8.38 0.40 -2.63
CA TRP A 409 9.15 0.67 -3.85
C TRP A 409 9.57 2.13 -3.97
N ASN A 410 10.88 2.36 -3.89
CA ASN A 410 11.52 3.67 -4.01
C ASN A 410 12.92 3.51 -4.61
N HIS A 411 13.19 4.21 -5.72
CA HIS A 411 14.51 4.16 -6.37
C HIS A 411 15.44 5.31 -5.97
N GLN A 412 14.96 6.26 -5.14
CA GLN A 412 15.71 7.49 -4.85
C GLN A 412 16.32 7.46 -3.44
N MET A 413 17.49 8.08 -3.29
CA MET A 413 18.11 8.34 -1.98
C MET A 413 17.40 9.45 -1.20
N LYS A 414 16.75 10.36 -1.91
CA LYS A 414 15.91 11.41 -1.37
C LYS A 414 14.63 11.52 -2.19
N PRO A 415 13.66 10.65 -1.93
CA PRO A 415 12.38 10.65 -2.64
C PRO A 415 11.54 11.88 -2.29
N SER A 416 10.53 12.14 -3.10
CA SER A 416 9.52 13.16 -2.80
C SER A 416 8.87 12.89 -1.45
N TRP A 417 8.72 13.95 -0.64
CA TRP A 417 8.23 13.87 0.75
C TRP A 417 8.96 12.85 1.61
N ASP A 418 10.22 12.55 1.24
CA ASP A 418 11.12 11.57 1.92
C ASP A 418 10.56 10.13 1.96
N SER A 419 9.48 9.83 1.22
CA SER A 419 8.74 8.54 1.26
C SER A 419 8.45 8.07 2.68
N LYS A 420 8.13 9.01 3.59
CA LYS A 420 7.81 8.76 5.00
C LYS A 420 6.38 8.24 5.17
N TYR A 421 6.02 7.99 6.41
CA TYR A 421 4.64 7.77 6.82
C TYR A 421 3.96 9.13 7.01
N THR A 422 3.21 9.60 6.01
CA THR A 422 2.37 10.80 6.12
C THR A 422 1.02 10.40 6.67
N ILE A 423 0.74 10.85 7.91
CA ILE A 423 -0.40 10.41 8.73
C ILE A 423 -1.49 11.48 8.85
N ASN A 424 -1.69 12.28 7.79
CA ASN A 424 -2.82 13.20 7.68
C ASN A 424 -3.82 12.78 6.59
N ILE A 425 -3.58 11.67 5.88
CA ILE A 425 -4.43 10.97 4.92
C ILE A 425 -3.74 9.74 4.30
N ASN A 426 -2.45 9.84 3.90
CA ASN A 426 -1.83 8.87 2.99
C ASN A 426 -1.66 7.49 3.63
N THR A 427 -1.08 7.43 4.83
CA THR A 427 -0.92 6.16 5.57
C THR A 427 -2.27 5.55 5.92
N GLU A 428 -3.23 6.35 6.32
CA GLU A 428 -4.58 5.90 6.60
C GLU A 428 -5.23 5.28 5.35
N MET A 429 -5.11 5.96 4.20
CA MET A 429 -5.62 5.47 2.91
C MET A 429 -4.96 4.16 2.47
N ASN A 430 -3.66 3.97 2.77
CA ASN A 430 -2.97 2.71 2.46
C ASN A 430 -3.67 1.50 3.08
N TYR A 431 -4.33 1.67 4.22
CA TYR A 431 -4.98 0.59 4.97
C TYR A 431 -6.50 0.55 4.85
N TRP A 432 -7.15 1.46 4.12
CA TRP A 432 -8.60 1.40 3.90
C TRP A 432 -9.11 0.10 3.28
N PRO A 433 -8.39 -0.57 2.35
CA PRO A 433 -8.86 -1.85 1.80
C PRO A 433 -8.58 -3.06 2.70
N SER A 434 -7.73 -2.94 3.73
CA SER A 434 -7.23 -4.11 4.48
C SER A 434 -8.35 -4.95 5.09
N GLU A 435 -9.31 -4.34 5.74
CA GLU A 435 -10.39 -5.07 6.38
C GLU A 435 -11.45 -5.52 5.38
N SER A 436 -12.03 -4.59 4.63
CA SER A 436 -13.13 -4.88 3.69
C SER A 436 -12.74 -5.83 2.56
N CYS A 437 -11.46 -5.80 2.14
CA CYS A 437 -10.94 -6.68 1.08
C CYS A 437 -10.25 -7.95 1.59
N ASN A 438 -10.56 -8.39 2.83
CA ASN A 438 -10.12 -9.66 3.43
C ASN A 438 -8.60 -9.82 3.54
N LEU A 439 -7.93 -8.77 4.02
CA LEU A 439 -6.49 -8.68 4.22
C LEU A 439 -6.15 -8.11 5.61
N SER A 440 -6.93 -8.47 6.65
CA SER A 440 -6.78 -7.95 8.02
C SER A 440 -5.37 -8.16 8.58
N GLU A 441 -4.68 -9.25 8.20
CA GLU A 441 -3.31 -9.51 8.61
C GLU A 441 -2.33 -8.47 8.06
N CYS A 442 -2.62 -7.91 6.87
CA CYS A 442 -1.80 -6.86 6.25
C CYS A 442 -1.94 -5.50 6.97
N HIS A 443 -2.90 -5.36 7.90
CA HIS A 443 -3.07 -4.15 8.71
C HIS A 443 -2.16 -4.13 9.95
N LEU A 444 -1.72 -5.30 10.43
CA LEU A 444 -0.94 -5.42 11.67
C LEU A 444 0.35 -4.57 11.71
N PRO A 445 1.12 -4.40 10.62
CA PRO A 445 2.30 -3.54 10.64
C PRO A 445 2.00 -2.09 11.04
N LEU A 446 0.82 -1.55 10.70
CA LEU A 446 0.42 -0.21 11.12
C LEU A 446 0.25 -0.13 12.65
N PHE A 447 -0.32 -1.16 13.28
CA PHE A 447 -0.48 -1.18 14.74
C PHE A 447 0.87 -1.27 15.47
N ASP A 448 1.83 -2.02 14.91
CA ASP A 448 3.20 -2.07 15.44
C ASP A 448 3.90 -0.70 15.34
N LEU A 449 3.64 0.08 14.29
CA LEU A 449 4.13 1.46 14.17
C LEU A 449 3.47 2.35 15.23
N ILE A 450 2.15 2.28 15.40
CA ILE A 450 1.43 3.06 16.42
C ILE A 450 1.99 2.76 17.82
N GLU A 451 2.19 1.48 18.16
CA GLU A 451 2.81 1.08 19.43
C GLU A 451 4.22 1.71 19.61
N ARG A 452 5.03 1.73 18.55
CA ARG A 452 6.37 2.35 18.55
C ARG A 452 6.32 3.85 18.73
N MET A 453 5.28 4.52 18.22
CA MET A 453 5.09 5.98 18.35
C MET A 453 4.71 6.40 19.77
N VAL A 454 4.06 5.54 20.57
CA VAL A 454 3.52 5.91 21.88
C VAL A 454 4.54 6.57 22.82
N PRO A 455 5.74 6.00 23.08
CA PRO A 455 6.70 6.62 23.98
C PRO A 455 7.15 8.02 23.53
N ASN A 456 7.38 8.19 22.23
CA ASN A 456 7.76 9.49 21.65
C ASN A 456 6.59 10.48 21.74
N GLY A 457 5.37 10.04 21.46
CA GLY A 457 4.18 10.88 21.53
C GLY A 457 3.80 11.31 22.96
N GLU A 458 4.06 10.46 23.96
CA GLU A 458 3.92 10.85 25.38
C GLU A 458 4.98 11.93 25.74
N HIS A 459 6.19 11.79 25.22
CA HIS A 459 7.24 12.80 25.39
C HIS A 459 6.86 14.11 24.69
N THR A 460 6.41 14.05 23.43
CA THR A 460 5.94 15.22 22.68
C THR A 460 4.77 15.92 23.38
N ALA A 461 3.77 15.18 23.85
CA ALA A 461 2.63 15.74 24.60
C ALA A 461 3.08 16.52 25.82
N LYS A 462 4.00 15.95 26.58
CA LYS A 462 4.56 16.57 27.80
C LYS A 462 5.41 17.79 27.51
N VAL A 463 6.38 17.67 26.57
CA VAL A 463 7.38 18.73 26.35
C VAL A 463 6.80 19.90 25.59
N MET A 464 6.01 19.65 24.54
CA MET A 464 5.49 20.72 23.69
C MET A 464 4.18 21.32 24.20
N TYR A 465 3.33 20.54 24.89
CA TYR A 465 1.99 20.94 25.24
C TYR A 465 1.69 20.91 26.74
N GLY A 466 2.54 20.30 27.57
CA GLY A 466 2.28 20.11 29.00
C GLY A 466 1.11 19.16 29.29
N CYS A 467 0.74 18.33 28.32
CA CYS A 467 -0.37 17.41 28.37
C CYS A 467 0.11 16.00 28.76
N ARG A 468 -0.79 15.22 29.35
CA ARG A 468 -0.65 13.78 29.48
C ARG A 468 -0.96 13.11 28.12
N GLY A 469 -0.88 11.78 28.07
CA GLY A 469 -1.29 11.00 26.91
C GLY A 469 -0.32 11.03 25.77
N PHE A 470 -0.82 10.83 24.53
CA PHE A 470 -0.03 10.55 23.33
C PHE A 470 -0.51 11.41 22.15
N VAL A 471 0.40 12.14 21.53
CA VAL A 471 0.14 12.99 20.35
C VAL A 471 1.12 12.67 19.23
N ALA A 472 0.69 12.79 17.98
CA ALA A 472 1.54 12.81 16.80
C ALA A 472 1.04 13.87 15.80
N HIS A 473 1.98 14.47 15.06
CA HIS A 473 1.69 15.42 14.00
C HIS A 473 1.54 14.70 12.64
N HIS A 474 1.56 15.43 11.53
CA HIS A 474 1.18 14.91 10.22
C HIS A 474 2.15 13.92 9.57
N ASN A 475 3.34 13.71 10.13
CA ASN A 475 4.35 12.74 9.64
C ASN A 475 5.03 12.00 10.78
N THR A 476 5.45 10.76 10.47
CA THR A 476 6.32 9.95 11.32
C THR A 476 7.34 9.19 10.50
N ASP A 477 8.27 8.50 11.14
CA ASP A 477 9.30 7.68 10.52
C ASP A 477 9.41 6.29 11.15
N ILE A 478 10.41 5.52 10.74
CA ILE A 478 10.65 4.16 11.24
C ILE A 478 10.84 4.11 12.77
N TRP A 479 11.35 5.19 13.39
CA TRP A 479 11.57 5.28 14.85
C TRP A 479 10.34 5.79 15.61
N GLY A 480 9.27 6.15 14.89
CA GLY A 480 8.04 6.66 15.49
C GLY A 480 8.17 8.09 16.00
N ASP A 481 8.91 8.96 15.32
CA ASP A 481 8.98 10.39 15.63
C ASP A 481 7.59 11.02 15.55
N THR A 482 7.25 11.84 16.54
CA THR A 482 5.91 12.45 16.66
C THR A 482 5.94 13.98 16.68
N ALA A 483 7.13 14.59 16.65
CA ALA A 483 7.31 16.03 16.66
C ALA A 483 6.83 16.68 15.35
N VAL A 484 6.52 17.98 15.39
CA VAL A 484 6.17 18.77 14.21
C VAL A 484 7.27 18.69 13.16
N GLN A 485 6.93 18.44 11.91
CA GLN A 485 7.92 18.22 10.84
C GLN A 485 8.77 19.46 10.59
N ASP A 486 8.14 20.57 10.19
CA ASP A 486 8.81 21.76 9.65
C ASP A 486 7.99 23.04 9.89
N HIS A 487 8.23 24.08 9.08
CA HIS A 487 7.58 25.39 9.16
C HIS A 487 6.35 25.54 8.27
N TRP A 488 5.86 24.48 7.64
CA TRP A 488 4.78 24.60 6.69
C TRP A 488 3.43 24.74 7.40
N ILE A 489 2.92 25.96 7.40
CA ILE A 489 1.77 26.38 8.18
C ILE A 489 0.49 25.57 7.91
N PRO A 490 0.13 25.25 6.63
CA PRO A 490 -1.16 24.60 6.38
C PRO A 490 -1.22 23.11 6.77
N GLY A 491 -0.12 22.50 7.17
CA GLY A 491 -0.09 21.05 7.43
C GLY A 491 0.65 20.63 8.69
N SER A 492 1.83 21.24 8.97
CA SER A 492 2.75 20.67 9.96
C SER A 492 2.28 20.77 11.42
N TYR A 493 1.43 21.72 11.75
CA TYR A 493 0.96 21.95 13.14
C TYR A 493 -0.32 21.21 13.51
N TRP A 494 -0.69 20.23 12.73
CA TRP A 494 -1.86 19.39 12.95
C TRP A 494 -1.57 18.31 14.01
N VAL A 495 -2.42 18.28 15.06
CA VAL A 495 -2.18 17.44 16.26
C VAL A 495 -2.97 16.12 16.25
N MET A 496 -3.67 15.80 15.16
CA MET A 496 -4.64 14.72 15.12
C MET A 496 -4.06 13.38 14.62
N GLY A 497 -2.78 13.31 14.23
CA GLY A 497 -2.20 12.10 13.63
C GLY A 497 -2.37 10.85 14.49
N ALA A 498 -2.05 10.92 15.80
CA ALA A 498 -2.26 9.82 16.73
C ALA A 498 -3.74 9.43 16.87
N ALA A 499 -4.62 10.44 16.93
CA ALA A 499 -6.06 10.22 17.08
C ALA A 499 -6.66 9.48 15.87
N TRP A 500 -6.31 9.91 14.65
CA TRP A 500 -6.79 9.27 13.43
C TRP A 500 -6.26 7.84 13.29
N LEU A 501 -4.97 7.63 13.51
CA LEU A 501 -4.39 6.28 13.50
C LEU A 501 -5.07 5.33 14.50
N CYS A 502 -5.44 5.82 15.69
CA CYS A 502 -6.16 4.99 16.67
C CYS A 502 -7.55 4.52 16.19
N THR A 503 -8.19 5.22 15.25
CA THR A 503 -9.47 4.75 14.68
C THR A 503 -9.31 3.48 13.85
N HIS A 504 -8.12 3.21 13.30
CA HIS A 504 -7.80 1.95 12.60
C HIS A 504 -7.80 0.74 13.55
N GLN A 505 -7.37 0.93 14.81
CA GLN A 505 -7.41 -0.14 15.82
C GLN A 505 -8.87 -0.56 16.10
N TRP A 506 -9.77 0.41 16.19
CA TRP A 506 -11.19 0.13 16.33
C TRP A 506 -11.79 -0.53 15.10
N THR A 507 -11.45 -0.05 13.90
CA THR A 507 -11.91 -0.63 12.63
C THR A 507 -11.50 -2.10 12.51
N HIS A 508 -10.24 -2.43 12.84
CA HIS A 508 -9.76 -3.81 12.85
C HIS A 508 -10.59 -4.68 13.81
N TYR A 509 -10.83 -4.20 15.03
CA TYR A 509 -11.70 -4.91 15.97
C TYR A 509 -13.12 -5.12 15.42
N LEU A 510 -13.71 -4.10 14.80
CA LEU A 510 -15.06 -4.21 14.25
C LEU A 510 -15.18 -5.32 13.18
N TYR A 511 -14.17 -5.49 12.35
CA TYR A 511 -14.18 -6.50 11.29
C TYR A 511 -13.79 -7.89 11.79
N THR A 512 -12.88 -7.99 12.75
CA THR A 512 -12.35 -9.26 13.23
C THR A 512 -13.06 -9.81 14.46
N GLY A 513 -13.63 -8.93 15.29
CA GLY A 513 -14.17 -9.29 16.59
C GLY A 513 -13.10 -9.74 17.61
N ASP A 514 -11.81 -9.54 17.30
CA ASP A 514 -10.70 -9.96 18.15
C ASP A 514 -10.65 -9.13 19.44
N ARG A 515 -11.19 -9.70 20.50
CA ARG A 515 -11.25 -9.06 21.81
C ARG A 515 -9.87 -8.97 22.47
N ASP A 516 -8.98 -9.92 22.22
CA ASP A 516 -7.62 -9.89 22.77
C ASP A 516 -6.82 -8.77 22.13
N PHE A 517 -6.96 -8.58 20.82
CA PHE A 517 -6.43 -7.41 20.12
C PHE A 517 -6.98 -6.11 20.71
N LEU A 518 -8.30 -5.99 20.86
CA LEU A 518 -8.91 -4.79 21.43
C LEU A 518 -8.36 -4.52 22.85
N GLN A 519 -8.25 -5.54 23.70
CA GLN A 519 -7.69 -5.40 25.05
C GLN A 519 -6.23 -4.91 25.03
N LYS A 520 -5.43 -5.37 24.07
CA LYS A 520 -4.04 -4.92 23.87
C LYS A 520 -3.97 -3.46 23.41
N GLN A 521 -4.82 -3.06 22.47
CA GLN A 521 -4.77 -1.74 21.82
C GLN A 521 -5.51 -0.63 22.60
N PHE A 522 -6.50 -0.99 23.39
CA PHE A 522 -7.32 -0.04 24.13
C PHE A 522 -6.53 0.97 25.00
N PRO A 523 -5.46 0.58 25.73
CA PRO A 523 -4.63 1.54 26.45
C PRO A 523 -4.02 2.64 25.57
N ILE A 524 -3.72 2.34 24.29
CA ILE A 524 -3.16 3.30 23.33
C ILE A 524 -4.23 4.29 22.89
N MET A 525 -5.42 3.81 22.53
CA MET A 525 -6.57 4.65 22.19
C MET A 525 -6.89 5.62 23.34
N ARG A 526 -6.88 5.12 24.59
CA ARG A 526 -7.09 5.94 25.79
C ARG A 526 -6.00 7.01 25.98
N LYS A 527 -4.75 6.72 25.69
CA LYS A 527 -3.65 7.69 25.73
C LYS A 527 -3.87 8.80 24.71
N ALA A 528 -4.29 8.47 23.49
CA ALA A 528 -4.66 9.48 22.50
C ALA A 528 -5.82 10.34 22.97
N ALA A 529 -6.89 9.75 23.53
CA ALA A 529 -8.01 10.49 24.11
C ALA A 529 -7.58 11.38 25.30
N LEU A 530 -6.70 10.87 26.17
CA LEU A 530 -6.20 11.60 27.34
C LEU A 530 -5.43 12.88 26.95
N PHE A 531 -4.65 12.84 25.84
CA PHE A 531 -3.99 14.04 25.33
C PHE A 531 -5.02 15.13 25.04
N PHE A 532 -6.13 14.81 24.40
CA PHE A 532 -7.13 15.81 24.05
C PHE A 532 -7.94 16.31 25.24
N LEU A 533 -8.15 15.51 26.27
CA LEU A 533 -8.76 15.99 27.51
C LEU A 533 -7.94 17.11 28.17
N ASP A 534 -6.60 17.08 28.03
CA ASP A 534 -5.72 18.13 28.54
C ASP A 534 -5.48 19.26 27.52
N PHE A 535 -5.53 18.98 26.21
CA PHE A 535 -5.19 19.92 25.15
C PHE A 535 -6.36 20.85 24.76
N LEU A 536 -7.60 20.33 24.78
CA LEU A 536 -8.79 21.08 24.37
C LEU A 536 -9.01 22.33 25.26
N ILE A 537 -9.47 23.38 24.63
CA ILE A 537 -9.89 24.61 25.32
C ILE A 537 -11.43 24.75 25.28
N GLU A 538 -12.03 25.24 26.34
CA GLU A 538 -13.43 25.62 26.31
C GLU A 538 -13.58 27.01 25.69
N ASP A 539 -14.38 27.09 24.62
CA ASP A 539 -14.68 28.33 23.92
C ASP A 539 -16.10 28.30 23.37
N GLN A 540 -16.90 29.35 23.68
CA GLN A 540 -18.31 29.47 23.31
C GLN A 540 -19.18 28.26 23.72
N GLY A 541 -18.84 27.59 24.81
CA GLY A 541 -19.59 26.44 25.34
C GLY A 541 -19.22 25.09 24.66
N TYR A 542 -18.22 25.06 23.78
CA TYR A 542 -17.70 23.87 23.16
C TYR A 542 -16.23 23.64 23.55
N LEU A 543 -15.82 22.35 23.51
CA LEU A 543 -14.41 21.97 23.59
C LEU A 543 -13.81 21.96 22.18
N LYS A 544 -12.70 22.67 21.98
CA LYS A 544 -12.08 22.90 20.67
C LYS A 544 -10.57 22.72 20.72
N THR A 545 -9.98 22.23 19.64
CA THR A 545 -8.52 22.23 19.44
C THR A 545 -7.99 23.66 19.21
N CYS A 546 -6.85 23.99 19.84
CA CYS A 546 -6.18 25.28 19.64
C CYS A 546 -4.67 25.16 19.98
N PRO A 547 -3.74 25.34 19.01
CA PRO A 547 -4.00 25.59 17.59
C PRO A 547 -4.70 24.43 16.88
N SER A 548 -5.34 24.74 15.75
CA SER A 548 -6.07 23.81 14.89
C SER A 548 -5.81 24.18 13.42
N VAL A 549 -5.63 23.19 12.58
CA VAL A 549 -5.45 23.36 11.13
C VAL A 549 -6.27 22.33 10.38
N SER A 550 -6.91 22.71 9.27
CA SER A 550 -7.52 21.76 8.34
C SER A 550 -6.48 21.42 7.27
N PRO A 551 -5.86 20.23 7.33
CA PRO A 551 -4.88 19.86 6.31
C PRO A 551 -5.47 19.93 4.90
N GLU A 552 -4.87 20.55 3.96
CA GLU A 552 -3.72 21.45 3.98
C GLU A 552 -4.14 22.79 3.35
N ASN A 553 -5.40 23.20 3.58
CA ASN A 553 -6.02 24.34 2.94
C ASN A 553 -5.81 25.64 3.74
N THR A 554 -6.06 26.75 3.07
CA THR A 554 -5.97 28.09 3.64
C THR A 554 -7.27 28.87 3.38
N TYR A 555 -7.59 29.78 4.28
CA TYR A 555 -8.76 30.66 4.19
C TYR A 555 -8.35 32.12 4.00
N ILE A 556 -9.32 32.96 3.61
CA ILE A 556 -9.15 34.39 3.44
C ILE A 556 -9.82 35.14 4.60
N LEU A 557 -9.04 35.93 5.31
CA LEU A 557 -9.51 36.80 6.38
C LEU A 557 -10.24 38.04 5.80
N SER A 558 -11.07 38.69 6.64
CA SER A 558 -11.81 39.89 6.22
C SER A 558 -10.95 41.06 5.74
N ASN A 559 -9.68 41.10 6.12
CA ASN A 559 -8.67 42.06 5.65
C ASN A 559 -7.97 41.64 4.34
N GLY A 560 -8.33 40.47 3.74
CA GLY A 560 -7.75 39.90 2.54
C GLY A 560 -6.46 39.08 2.74
N GLU A 561 -5.96 38.96 3.97
CA GLU A 561 -4.82 38.10 4.29
C GLU A 561 -5.25 36.63 4.32
N ARG A 562 -4.30 35.72 4.02
CA ARG A 562 -4.53 34.27 4.11
C ARG A 562 -4.13 33.75 5.47
N GLY A 563 -4.96 32.88 6.06
CA GLY A 563 -4.68 32.12 7.28
C GLY A 563 -4.88 30.62 7.06
N ALA A 564 -4.26 29.80 7.91
CA ALA A 564 -4.44 28.36 7.88
C ALA A 564 -4.74 27.80 9.28
N ASN A 565 -4.16 28.39 10.31
CA ASN A 565 -4.36 27.97 11.70
C ASN A 565 -5.48 28.77 12.36
N GLY A 566 -6.21 28.10 13.24
CA GLY A 566 -7.34 28.67 13.95
C GLY A 566 -7.70 27.87 15.19
N VAL A 567 -9.00 27.81 15.46
CA VAL A 567 -9.60 27.10 16.58
C VAL A 567 -10.68 26.16 16.05
N GLY A 568 -10.64 24.89 16.43
CA GLY A 568 -11.73 23.94 16.24
C GLY A 568 -12.13 23.65 14.79
N CYS A 569 -11.18 23.30 13.91
CA CYS A 569 -11.51 22.85 12.55
C CYS A 569 -12.46 21.65 12.56
N THR A 570 -13.27 21.54 11.51
CA THR A 570 -14.30 20.49 11.40
C THR A 570 -13.71 19.08 11.45
N MET A 571 -12.62 18.85 10.76
CA MET A 571 -11.95 17.54 10.76
C MET A 571 -11.53 17.10 12.17
N ASP A 572 -10.95 18.02 12.95
CA ASP A 572 -10.54 17.73 14.33
C ASP A 572 -11.72 17.26 15.18
N ASN A 573 -12.84 17.98 15.11
CA ASN A 573 -14.05 17.61 15.85
C ASN A 573 -14.62 16.27 15.40
N GLN A 574 -14.55 15.94 14.11
CA GLN A 574 -15.03 14.67 13.58
C GLN A 574 -14.14 13.51 14.04
N ILE A 575 -12.82 13.64 13.97
CA ILE A 575 -11.87 12.61 14.44
C ILE A 575 -12.01 12.38 15.95
N LEU A 576 -12.12 13.46 16.74
CA LEU A 576 -12.31 13.34 18.19
C LEU A 576 -13.63 12.67 18.56
N ARG A 577 -14.69 12.95 17.80
CA ARG A 577 -15.98 12.29 18.01
C ARG A 577 -15.87 10.78 17.80
N ASP A 578 -15.15 10.33 16.77
CA ASP A 578 -14.89 8.91 16.57
C ASP A 578 -14.03 8.34 17.70
N LEU A 579 -12.88 8.91 17.98
CA LEU A 579 -11.96 8.43 19.01
C LEU A 579 -12.65 8.29 20.38
N PHE A 580 -13.38 9.30 20.80
CA PHE A 580 -14.07 9.28 22.09
C PHE A 580 -15.20 8.25 22.11
N THR A 581 -16.00 8.17 21.03
CA THR A 581 -17.07 7.16 20.91
C THR A 581 -16.50 5.75 20.94
N GLN A 582 -15.39 5.52 20.21
CA GLN A 582 -14.72 4.24 20.13
C GLN A 582 -14.08 3.84 21.47
N CYS A 583 -13.48 4.79 22.20
CA CYS A 583 -12.97 4.54 23.55
C CYS A 583 -14.07 4.14 24.53
N ILE A 584 -15.24 4.82 24.48
CA ILE A 584 -16.39 4.50 25.32
C ILE A 584 -16.90 3.09 25.03
N LYS A 585 -17.12 2.76 23.75
CA LYS A 585 -17.57 1.42 23.33
C LYS A 585 -16.57 0.32 23.68
N ALA A 586 -15.28 0.58 23.47
CA ALA A 586 -14.22 -0.37 23.83
C ALA A 586 -14.20 -0.62 25.35
N ALA A 587 -14.38 0.43 26.17
CA ALA A 587 -14.49 0.30 27.62
C ALA A 587 -15.69 -0.57 28.03
N GLU A 588 -16.86 -0.34 27.42
CA GLU A 588 -18.07 -1.14 27.65
C GLU A 588 -17.85 -2.63 27.33
N ILE A 589 -17.25 -2.92 26.15
CA ILE A 589 -16.94 -4.29 25.71
C ILE A 589 -15.97 -4.96 26.67
N LEU A 590 -14.95 -4.25 27.13
CA LEU A 590 -13.91 -4.78 28.02
C LEU A 590 -14.30 -4.77 29.49
N GLY A 591 -15.43 -4.14 29.85
CA GLY A 591 -15.91 -4.02 31.25
C GLY A 591 -15.03 -3.08 32.08
N VAL A 592 -14.51 -2.01 31.47
CA VAL A 592 -13.69 -0.99 32.15
C VAL A 592 -14.55 0.19 32.53
N GLU A 593 -14.76 0.40 33.82
CA GLU A 593 -15.48 1.55 34.38
C GLU A 593 -14.53 2.36 35.27
N ASP A 594 -14.16 3.57 34.82
CA ASP A 594 -13.27 4.49 35.56
C ASP A 594 -13.54 5.96 35.27
N GLU A 595 -12.88 6.82 36.02
CA GLU A 595 -13.02 8.27 35.93
C GLU A 595 -12.66 8.81 34.54
N LEU A 596 -11.67 8.21 33.85
CA LEU A 596 -11.26 8.65 32.54
C LEU A 596 -12.37 8.43 31.50
N ASN A 597 -13.09 7.31 31.57
CA ASN A 597 -14.23 7.07 30.70
C ASN A 597 -15.35 8.09 30.88
N GLU A 598 -15.62 8.51 32.14
CA GLU A 598 -16.61 9.55 32.41
C GLU A 598 -16.15 10.91 31.88
N GLN A 599 -14.86 11.26 31.99
CA GLN A 599 -14.29 12.47 31.40
C GLN A 599 -14.40 12.46 29.87
N ILE A 600 -14.17 11.33 29.22
CA ILE A 600 -14.31 11.17 27.76
C ILE A 600 -15.78 11.35 27.34
N LYS A 601 -16.75 10.77 28.08
CA LYS A 601 -18.18 10.93 27.81
C LYS A 601 -18.62 12.40 27.94
N GLU A 602 -18.16 13.11 28.98
CA GLU A 602 -18.43 14.52 29.16
C GLU A 602 -17.86 15.36 28.02
N ALA A 603 -16.59 15.10 27.65
CA ALA A 603 -15.92 15.82 26.56
C ALA A 603 -16.62 15.58 25.21
N LEU A 604 -17.03 14.35 24.92
CA LEU A 604 -17.79 14.01 23.71
C LEU A 604 -19.06 14.85 23.56
N GLY A 605 -19.78 15.04 24.67
CA GLY A 605 -20.99 15.86 24.70
C GLY A 605 -20.78 17.36 24.45
N LYS A 606 -19.51 17.82 24.61
CA LYS A 606 -19.12 19.23 24.42
C LYS A 606 -18.39 19.51 23.10
N LEU A 607 -18.14 18.47 22.25
CA LEU A 607 -17.52 18.70 20.94
C LEU A 607 -18.48 19.47 20.02
N MET A 608 -17.89 20.39 19.23
CA MET A 608 -18.68 21.18 18.29
C MET A 608 -19.24 20.25 17.17
N PRO A 609 -20.53 20.38 16.82
CA PRO A 609 -21.15 19.60 15.75
C PRO A 609 -20.67 20.06 14.37
N THR A 610 -20.72 19.15 13.38
CA THR A 610 -20.53 19.51 11.97
C THR A 610 -21.57 20.51 11.51
N ARG A 611 -21.17 21.62 10.86
CA ARG A 611 -22.02 22.74 10.46
C ARG A 611 -22.08 22.91 8.95
N ILE A 612 -23.16 23.53 8.47
CA ILE A 612 -23.38 23.83 7.05
C ILE A 612 -23.15 25.33 6.85
N GLY A 613 -22.32 25.68 5.86
CA GLY A 613 -21.96 27.06 5.53
C GLY A 613 -22.94 27.74 4.54
N HIS A 614 -22.64 28.96 4.18
CA HIS A 614 -23.52 29.82 3.38
C HIS A 614 -23.74 29.37 1.92
N PHE A 615 -22.80 28.55 1.35
CA PHE A 615 -22.99 27.88 0.05
C PHE A 615 -23.81 26.59 0.16
N GLY A 616 -24.17 26.14 1.37
CA GLY A 616 -24.78 24.85 1.63
C GLY A 616 -23.77 23.71 1.75
N GLN A 617 -22.48 24.02 1.78
CA GLN A 617 -21.37 23.08 1.97
C GLN A 617 -21.16 22.75 3.45
N ILE A 618 -20.42 21.68 3.76
CA ILE A 618 -19.85 21.46 5.10
C ILE A 618 -18.81 22.56 5.36
N MET A 619 -18.91 23.25 6.49
CA MET A 619 -17.89 24.22 6.90
C MET A 619 -16.57 23.53 7.21
N GLU A 620 -15.45 24.04 6.69
CA GLU A 620 -14.13 23.49 6.92
C GLU A 620 -13.50 23.98 8.24
N TRP A 621 -13.72 25.26 8.56
CA TRP A 621 -13.21 25.92 9.76
C TRP A 621 -14.33 26.34 10.72
N GLU A 622 -13.95 26.88 11.87
CA GLU A 622 -14.89 27.37 12.85
C GLU A 622 -15.79 28.49 12.28
N GLU A 623 -15.22 29.42 11.55
CA GLU A 623 -15.93 30.43 10.83
C GLU A 623 -16.14 30.07 9.37
N ASP A 624 -17.18 30.56 8.73
CA ASP A 624 -17.53 30.30 7.34
C ASP A 624 -16.69 31.21 6.41
N TYR A 625 -15.38 31.00 6.41
CA TYR A 625 -14.42 31.72 5.61
C TYR A 625 -14.52 31.39 4.11
N GLU A 626 -14.12 32.37 3.28
CA GLU A 626 -13.79 32.10 1.88
C GLU A 626 -12.51 31.29 1.80
N GLU A 627 -12.49 30.28 0.94
CA GLU A 627 -11.33 29.42 0.70
C GLU A 627 -10.31 30.15 -0.22
N ALA A 628 -9.03 30.13 0.14
CA ALA A 628 -7.99 30.67 -0.73
C ALA A 628 -7.76 29.78 -1.96
N GLU A 629 -8.10 28.49 -1.87
CA GLU A 629 -8.04 27.52 -2.94
C GLU A 629 -9.30 26.63 -2.90
N PRO A 630 -10.42 27.08 -3.53
CA PRO A 630 -11.68 26.35 -3.50
C PRO A 630 -11.61 24.95 -4.13
N GLY A 631 -10.63 24.71 -5.03
CA GLY A 631 -10.33 23.41 -5.64
C GLY A 631 -9.21 22.63 -4.96
N HIS A 632 -8.91 22.91 -3.68
CA HIS A 632 -7.84 22.23 -2.96
C HIS A 632 -8.01 20.70 -2.97
N ARG A 633 -6.89 19.97 -3.11
CA ARG A 633 -6.89 18.49 -3.19
C ARG A 633 -7.35 17.81 -1.90
N HIS A 634 -7.07 18.38 -0.72
CA HIS A 634 -7.59 17.87 0.55
C HIS A 634 -9.07 18.27 0.74
N ILE A 635 -9.84 17.31 1.25
CA ILE A 635 -11.27 17.46 1.57
C ILE A 635 -11.48 17.05 3.04
N SER A 636 -10.61 17.55 3.91
CA SER A 636 -10.45 17.14 5.32
C SER A 636 -11.74 17.20 6.13
N HIS A 637 -12.58 18.19 5.88
CA HIS A 637 -13.89 18.40 6.56
C HIS A 637 -14.96 17.40 6.12
N LEU A 638 -14.66 16.51 5.15
CA LEU A 638 -15.50 15.36 4.79
C LEU A 638 -15.04 14.04 5.42
N TYR A 639 -14.08 14.05 6.35
CA TYR A 639 -13.73 12.87 7.16
C TYR A 639 -14.97 12.20 7.76
N GLY A 640 -15.95 12.98 8.22
CA GLY A 640 -17.21 12.50 8.79
C GLY A 640 -18.10 11.72 7.82
N LEU A 641 -17.90 11.85 6.49
CA LEU A 641 -18.55 11.04 5.46
C LEU A 641 -17.75 9.75 5.18
N PHE A 642 -16.43 9.88 4.99
CA PHE A 642 -15.50 8.78 4.82
C PHE A 642 -14.07 9.21 5.24
N PRO A 643 -13.35 8.40 6.06
CA PRO A 643 -13.63 7.01 6.47
C PRO A 643 -14.64 6.85 7.61
N SER A 644 -15.05 7.91 8.30
CA SER A 644 -16.10 7.86 9.33
C SER A 644 -17.48 7.56 8.73
N ASP A 645 -18.46 7.33 9.59
CA ASP A 645 -19.88 7.10 9.26
C ASP A 645 -20.80 8.10 9.98
N GLN A 646 -20.26 9.25 10.41
CA GLN A 646 -21.02 10.31 11.08
C GLN A 646 -21.98 11.03 10.14
N ILE A 647 -21.64 11.05 8.84
CA ILE A 647 -22.48 11.60 7.77
C ILE A 647 -22.95 10.45 6.90
N SER A 648 -24.25 10.29 6.77
CA SER A 648 -24.86 9.26 5.94
C SER A 648 -26.14 9.75 5.27
N VAL A 649 -26.47 9.15 4.13
CA VAL A 649 -27.70 9.49 3.36
C VAL A 649 -28.97 9.23 4.18
N ASP A 650 -28.96 8.16 4.99
CA ASP A 650 -30.14 7.73 5.75
C ASP A 650 -30.30 8.45 7.09
N GLU A 651 -29.22 8.58 7.88
CA GLU A 651 -29.31 9.08 9.26
C GLU A 651 -29.11 10.59 9.36
N THR A 652 -28.31 11.18 8.45
CA THR A 652 -28.00 12.61 8.44
C THR A 652 -28.15 13.23 7.04
N PRO A 653 -29.34 13.12 6.39
CA PRO A 653 -29.51 13.48 4.99
C PRO A 653 -29.16 14.94 4.65
N LYS A 654 -29.32 15.86 5.59
CA LYS A 654 -28.94 17.27 5.41
C LYS A 654 -27.43 17.45 5.34
N LEU A 655 -26.67 16.72 6.18
CA LEU A 655 -25.22 16.75 6.14
C LEU A 655 -24.69 16.00 4.90
N ALA A 656 -25.34 14.90 4.49
CA ALA A 656 -25.01 14.20 3.25
C ALA A 656 -25.20 15.10 2.01
N GLN A 657 -26.29 15.88 1.97
CA GLN A 657 -26.49 16.87 0.91
C GLN A 657 -25.43 17.98 0.94
N ALA A 658 -25.06 18.47 2.13
CA ALA A 658 -24.01 19.48 2.27
C ALA A 658 -22.63 18.94 1.87
N ALA A 659 -22.35 17.65 2.15
CA ALA A 659 -21.14 16.98 1.69
C ALA A 659 -21.09 16.89 0.16
N ARG A 660 -22.21 16.60 -0.51
CA ARG A 660 -22.33 16.64 -1.99
C ARG A 660 -22.01 18.04 -2.52
N VAL A 661 -22.58 19.10 -1.93
CA VAL A 661 -22.27 20.49 -2.31
C VAL A 661 -20.79 20.79 -2.15
N THR A 662 -20.15 20.29 -1.08
CA THR A 662 -18.70 20.44 -0.87
C THR A 662 -17.90 19.79 -2.00
N LEU A 663 -18.24 18.55 -2.38
CA LEU A 663 -17.57 17.84 -3.48
C LEU A 663 -17.73 18.57 -4.82
N GLU A 664 -18.95 18.95 -5.15
CA GLU A 664 -19.26 19.68 -6.39
C GLU A 664 -18.49 21.02 -6.44
N ARG A 665 -18.40 21.75 -5.32
CA ARG A 665 -17.62 22.98 -5.22
C ARG A 665 -16.12 22.72 -5.42
N ARG A 666 -15.52 21.73 -4.76
CA ARG A 666 -14.12 21.34 -4.96
C ARG A 666 -13.83 20.99 -6.43
N LEU A 667 -14.68 20.17 -7.02
CA LEU A 667 -14.53 19.69 -8.40
C LEU A 667 -14.70 20.79 -9.44
N SER A 668 -15.65 21.70 -9.26
CA SER A 668 -15.87 22.83 -10.19
C SER A 668 -14.71 23.84 -10.21
N HIS A 669 -13.83 23.80 -9.23
CA HIS A 669 -12.61 24.60 -9.15
C HIS A 669 -11.32 23.78 -9.38
N GLY A 670 -11.42 22.59 -9.98
CA GLY A 670 -10.27 21.78 -10.38
C GLY A 670 -9.76 20.79 -9.32
N GLY A 671 -10.51 20.54 -8.26
CA GLY A 671 -10.16 19.55 -7.24
C GLY A 671 -10.07 18.13 -7.76
N GLY A 672 -9.42 17.23 -7.00
CA GLY A 672 -9.22 15.84 -7.37
C GLY A 672 -8.21 15.61 -8.49
N HIS A 673 -7.22 16.48 -8.60
CA HIS A 673 -6.18 16.41 -9.64
C HIS A 673 -5.01 15.47 -9.29
N THR A 674 -4.97 14.92 -8.07
CA THR A 674 -3.96 13.93 -7.63
C THR A 674 -4.61 12.56 -7.44
N GLY A 675 -3.81 11.47 -7.52
CA GLY A 675 -4.31 10.12 -7.43
C GLY A 675 -5.08 9.84 -6.14
N TRP A 676 -4.45 10.04 -4.98
CA TRP A 676 -5.10 9.80 -3.69
C TRP A 676 -6.34 10.69 -3.46
N SER A 677 -6.30 11.95 -3.88
CA SER A 677 -7.48 12.81 -3.69
C SER A 677 -8.65 12.37 -4.57
N ARG A 678 -8.34 11.86 -5.77
CA ARG A 678 -9.36 11.26 -6.64
C ARG A 678 -9.93 9.98 -6.03
N ALA A 679 -9.07 9.12 -5.46
CA ALA A 679 -9.50 7.91 -4.76
C ALA A 679 -10.40 8.23 -3.55
N TRP A 680 -10.10 9.31 -2.81
CA TRP A 680 -10.97 9.76 -1.71
C TRP A 680 -12.34 10.22 -2.21
N ILE A 681 -12.37 10.97 -3.33
CA ILE A 681 -13.62 11.42 -3.97
C ILE A 681 -14.48 10.22 -4.40
N ILE A 682 -13.88 9.15 -4.96
CA ILE A 682 -14.62 7.93 -5.31
C ILE A 682 -15.29 7.34 -4.08
N ASN A 683 -14.57 7.21 -2.95
CA ASN A 683 -15.11 6.75 -1.68
C ASN A 683 -16.26 7.63 -1.18
N HIS A 684 -16.13 8.96 -1.26
CA HIS A 684 -17.19 9.89 -0.88
C HIS A 684 -18.47 9.69 -1.71
N TYR A 685 -18.35 9.57 -3.04
CA TYR A 685 -19.52 9.31 -3.88
C TYR A 685 -20.12 7.92 -3.64
N ALA A 686 -19.29 6.91 -3.37
CA ALA A 686 -19.78 5.60 -2.96
C ALA A 686 -20.61 5.69 -1.66
N LYS A 687 -20.12 6.43 -0.65
CA LYS A 687 -20.86 6.67 0.62
C LYS A 687 -22.12 7.52 0.43
N LEU A 688 -22.16 8.38 -0.57
CA LEU A 688 -23.37 9.11 -0.98
C LEU A 688 -24.31 8.27 -1.84
N MET A 689 -24.01 6.98 -2.05
CA MET A 689 -24.77 6.02 -2.88
C MET A 689 -24.95 6.51 -4.33
N ASP A 690 -23.93 7.22 -4.86
CA ASP A 690 -23.91 7.75 -6.23
C ASP A 690 -22.92 6.95 -7.09
N GLY A 691 -23.40 5.83 -7.63
CA GLY A 691 -22.58 4.92 -8.43
C GLY A 691 -22.06 5.56 -9.70
N GLU A 692 -22.84 6.46 -10.35
CA GLU A 692 -22.42 7.11 -11.58
C GLU A 692 -21.25 8.07 -11.37
N GLN A 693 -21.29 8.89 -10.30
CA GLN A 693 -20.17 9.76 -9.98
C GLN A 693 -18.96 8.97 -9.49
N ALA A 694 -19.16 7.92 -8.70
CA ALA A 694 -18.07 7.04 -8.27
C ALA A 694 -17.37 6.40 -9.48
N TYR A 695 -18.13 5.87 -10.44
CA TYR A 695 -17.63 5.29 -11.68
C TYR A 695 -16.90 6.33 -12.56
N PHE A 696 -17.48 7.49 -12.74
CA PHE A 696 -16.86 8.59 -13.48
C PHE A 696 -15.48 8.94 -12.92
N HIS A 697 -15.36 9.04 -11.59
CA HIS A 697 -14.09 9.33 -10.95
C HIS A 697 -13.13 8.13 -10.95
N LEU A 698 -13.63 6.88 -10.94
CA LEU A 698 -12.80 5.69 -11.14
C LEU A 698 -12.19 5.64 -12.54
N GLN A 699 -12.95 6.02 -13.57
CA GLN A 699 -12.40 6.18 -14.91
C GLN A 699 -11.36 7.31 -14.97
N LYS A 700 -11.60 8.43 -14.28
CA LYS A 700 -10.67 9.56 -14.25
C LYS A 700 -9.36 9.27 -13.52
N ILE A 701 -9.34 8.43 -12.48
CA ILE A 701 -8.07 8.03 -11.84
C ILE A 701 -7.22 7.20 -12.80
N LEU A 702 -7.84 6.26 -13.54
CA LEU A 702 -7.14 5.49 -14.57
C LEU A 702 -6.64 6.37 -15.73
N GLU A 703 -7.42 7.35 -16.15
CA GLU A 703 -7.09 8.25 -17.27
C GLU A 703 -5.97 9.24 -16.93
N LYS A 704 -5.92 9.78 -15.70
CA LYS A 704 -5.10 10.94 -15.34
C LYS A 704 -4.01 10.66 -14.31
N SER A 705 -4.21 9.65 -13.47
CA SER A 705 -3.40 9.43 -12.28
C SER A 705 -2.92 7.97 -12.16
N THR A 706 -2.83 7.24 -13.26
CA THR A 706 -2.34 5.86 -13.28
C THR A 706 -1.25 5.72 -14.33
N LEU A 707 -0.11 5.15 -13.94
CA LEU A 707 1.04 4.88 -14.80
C LEU A 707 0.81 3.59 -15.63
N THR A 708 1.68 3.34 -16.61
CA THR A 708 1.55 2.18 -17.50
C THR A 708 1.73 0.84 -16.80
N ASN A 709 2.38 0.80 -15.63
CA ASN A 709 2.49 -0.36 -14.75
C ASN A 709 1.39 -0.42 -13.67
N LEU A 710 0.35 0.40 -13.81
CA LEU A 710 -0.79 0.58 -12.92
C LEU A 710 -0.47 1.19 -11.54
N PHE A 711 0.73 1.67 -11.29
CA PHE A 711 0.99 2.50 -10.10
C PHE A 711 0.21 3.80 -10.17
N ASP A 712 -0.26 4.27 -9.02
CA ASP A 712 -0.87 5.59 -8.88
C ASP A 712 0.15 6.71 -9.08
N ASN A 713 -0.29 7.83 -9.62
CA ASN A 713 0.53 9.00 -9.88
C ASN A 713 -0.09 10.26 -9.28
N HIS A 714 0.55 10.75 -8.23
CA HIS A 714 0.13 12.02 -7.60
C HIS A 714 0.19 13.21 -8.57
N PRO A 715 1.22 13.58 -9.37
CA PRO A 715 2.60 13.15 -9.57
C PRO A 715 3.61 13.71 -8.53
N PRO A 716 4.79 13.07 -8.25
CA PRO A 716 5.20 11.77 -8.75
C PRO A 716 4.45 10.61 -8.07
N PHE A 717 4.85 9.36 -8.33
CA PHE A 717 4.28 8.15 -7.74
C PHE A 717 4.07 8.24 -6.23
N GLN A 718 2.85 7.92 -5.82
CA GLN A 718 2.42 7.61 -4.44
C GLN A 718 1.48 6.42 -4.50
N ILE A 719 1.56 5.50 -3.54
CA ILE A 719 0.81 4.23 -3.62
C ILE A 719 -0.62 4.33 -3.06
N ASP A 720 -0.90 5.35 -2.30
CA ASP A 720 -2.16 5.55 -1.57
C ASP A 720 -3.39 5.62 -2.49
N GLY A 721 -3.26 6.19 -3.69
CA GLY A 721 -4.35 6.19 -4.68
C GLY A 721 -4.74 4.79 -5.15
N ASN A 722 -3.78 3.85 -5.30
CA ASN A 722 -4.08 2.45 -5.60
C ASN A 722 -4.94 1.81 -4.49
N PHE A 723 -4.55 1.98 -3.23
CA PHE A 723 -5.26 1.40 -2.09
C PHE A 723 -6.62 2.06 -1.87
N GLY A 724 -6.68 3.40 -1.96
CA GLY A 724 -7.93 4.14 -1.82
C GLY A 724 -8.96 3.79 -2.90
N ALA A 725 -8.53 3.59 -4.14
CA ALA A 725 -9.42 3.16 -5.22
C ALA A 725 -9.90 1.70 -5.05
N THR A 726 -9.03 0.81 -4.54
CA THR A 726 -9.43 -0.56 -4.20
C THR A 726 -10.51 -0.58 -3.12
N ALA A 727 -10.34 0.20 -2.05
CA ALA A 727 -11.35 0.37 -1.01
C ALA A 727 -12.65 0.98 -1.57
N ALA A 728 -12.55 1.94 -2.50
CA ALA A 728 -13.71 2.57 -3.11
C ALA A 728 -14.55 1.59 -3.94
N ILE A 729 -13.92 0.72 -4.73
CA ILE A 729 -14.62 -0.32 -5.48
C ILE A 729 -15.35 -1.27 -4.52
N ALA A 730 -14.72 -1.68 -3.40
CA ALA A 730 -15.39 -2.47 -2.38
C ALA A 730 -16.60 -1.72 -1.79
N ASN A 731 -16.46 -0.42 -1.46
CA ASN A 731 -17.53 0.43 -0.93
C ASN A 731 -18.67 0.70 -1.93
N MET A 732 -18.41 0.66 -3.25
CA MET A 732 -19.45 0.72 -4.27
C MET A 732 -20.34 -0.52 -4.25
N LEU A 733 -19.79 -1.68 -3.87
CA LEU A 733 -20.48 -2.98 -3.89
C LEU A 733 -21.08 -3.34 -2.53
N VAL A 734 -20.38 -3.04 -1.43
CA VAL A 734 -20.84 -3.37 -0.07
C VAL A 734 -20.45 -2.25 0.89
N GLN A 735 -21.40 -1.74 1.66
CA GLN A 735 -21.16 -0.86 2.78
C GLN A 735 -21.70 -1.47 4.06
N CYS A 736 -20.98 -1.33 5.15
CA CYS A 736 -21.41 -1.86 6.44
C CYS A 736 -20.97 -0.95 7.59
N ASN A 737 -21.70 -1.04 8.68
CA ASN A 737 -21.35 -0.53 9.98
C ASN A 737 -21.93 -1.46 11.06
N GLU A 738 -21.81 -1.09 12.33
CA GLU A 738 -22.31 -1.89 13.46
C GLU A 738 -23.84 -2.14 13.43
N LYS A 739 -24.60 -1.37 12.64
CA LYS A 739 -26.07 -1.44 12.60
C LYS A 739 -26.60 -2.15 11.37
N ARG A 740 -25.90 -2.07 10.24
CA ARG A 740 -26.42 -2.54 8.94
C ARG A 740 -25.35 -2.87 7.92
N VAL A 741 -25.73 -3.72 6.99
CA VAL A 741 -25.02 -4.01 5.73
C VAL A 741 -25.90 -3.59 4.57
N ILE A 742 -25.35 -2.82 3.62
CA ILE A 742 -26.06 -2.38 2.41
C ILE A 742 -25.36 -3.00 1.22
N LEU A 743 -26.13 -3.74 0.42
CA LEU A 743 -25.66 -4.46 -0.76
C LEU A 743 -25.90 -3.61 -2.01
N LEU A 744 -24.87 -3.51 -2.87
CA LEU A 744 -24.85 -2.73 -4.12
C LEU A 744 -25.30 -1.27 -3.95
N PRO A 745 -24.81 -0.53 -2.92
CA PRO A 745 -25.28 0.81 -2.63
C PRO A 745 -24.96 1.83 -3.72
N ALA A 746 -23.89 1.62 -4.50
CA ALA A 746 -23.41 2.53 -5.53
C ALA A 746 -23.00 1.79 -6.82
N LEU A 747 -23.87 0.89 -7.29
CA LEU A 747 -23.65 0.14 -8.52
C LEU A 747 -23.87 1.07 -9.74
N PRO A 748 -22.85 1.30 -10.61
CA PRO A 748 -23.01 2.15 -11.79
C PRO A 748 -23.73 1.40 -12.93
N GLU A 749 -24.33 2.16 -13.87
CA GLU A 749 -25.01 1.60 -15.04
C GLU A 749 -24.07 0.75 -15.92
N LYS A 750 -22.78 1.04 -15.92
CA LYS A 750 -21.78 0.29 -16.71
C LYS A 750 -21.48 -1.11 -16.15
N TRP A 751 -21.76 -1.39 -14.89
CA TRP A 751 -21.59 -2.71 -14.28
C TRP A 751 -22.94 -3.45 -14.24
N ALA A 752 -23.50 -3.70 -15.45
CA ALA A 752 -24.81 -4.34 -15.57
C ALA A 752 -24.86 -5.74 -14.95
N ASP A 753 -23.82 -6.52 -15.19
CA ASP A 753 -23.67 -7.89 -14.69
C ASP A 753 -22.36 -8.01 -13.94
N GLY A 754 -22.32 -8.83 -12.92
CA GLY A 754 -21.08 -9.08 -12.19
C GLY A 754 -21.26 -9.93 -10.94
N SER A 755 -20.14 -10.20 -10.31
CA SER A 755 -20.11 -10.89 -9.02
C SER A 755 -18.88 -10.46 -8.21
N VAL A 756 -19.02 -10.48 -6.91
CA VAL A 756 -17.91 -10.36 -5.98
C VAL A 756 -18.05 -11.43 -4.89
N SER A 757 -16.92 -12.03 -4.48
CA SER A 757 -16.92 -12.99 -3.39
C SER A 757 -15.85 -12.65 -2.36
N GLY A 758 -16.15 -12.92 -1.08
CA GLY A 758 -15.20 -12.89 0.01
C GLY A 758 -14.87 -11.50 0.57
N LEU A 759 -15.65 -10.45 0.23
CA LEU A 759 -15.54 -9.18 0.94
C LEU A 759 -15.93 -9.35 2.40
N CYS A 760 -15.17 -8.72 3.31
CA CYS A 760 -15.51 -8.76 4.72
C CYS A 760 -16.50 -7.64 5.11
N ILE A 761 -17.32 -7.93 6.11
CA ILE A 761 -18.26 -7.00 6.73
C ILE A 761 -18.10 -7.00 8.24
N VAL A 762 -18.50 -5.88 8.86
CA VAL A 762 -18.43 -5.68 10.31
C VAL A 762 -19.10 -6.83 11.06
N GLY A 763 -18.48 -7.25 12.18
CA GLY A 763 -18.93 -8.34 13.02
C GLY A 763 -18.33 -9.70 12.68
N GLY A 764 -17.29 -9.76 11.81
CA GLY A 764 -16.58 -11.00 11.51
C GLY A 764 -17.35 -11.92 10.56
N ALA A 765 -17.84 -11.39 9.45
CA ALA A 765 -18.47 -12.19 8.42
C ALA A 765 -17.96 -11.83 7.01
N GLU A 766 -18.13 -12.76 6.06
CA GLU A 766 -17.81 -12.57 4.64
C GLU A 766 -19.09 -12.54 3.82
N VAL A 767 -19.11 -11.70 2.79
CA VAL A 767 -20.23 -11.55 1.87
C VAL A 767 -19.83 -11.82 0.42
N SER A 768 -20.73 -12.50 -0.30
CA SER A 768 -20.60 -12.72 -1.75
C SER A 768 -21.91 -12.30 -2.43
N LEU A 769 -21.79 -11.67 -3.61
CA LEU A 769 -22.90 -11.10 -4.37
C LEU A 769 -22.82 -11.54 -5.83
N GLU A 770 -23.98 -11.78 -6.45
CA GLU A 770 -24.15 -11.90 -7.91
C GLU A 770 -25.28 -10.97 -8.34
N TRP A 771 -25.04 -10.19 -9.40
CA TRP A 771 -26.06 -9.31 -9.98
C TRP A 771 -26.12 -9.43 -11.49
N LYS A 772 -27.29 -9.22 -12.06
CA LYS A 772 -27.56 -9.23 -13.50
C LYS A 772 -28.57 -8.15 -13.86
N CYS A 773 -28.36 -7.49 -14.99
CA CYS A 773 -29.20 -6.37 -15.43
C CYS A 773 -29.39 -5.33 -14.29
N HIS A 774 -28.33 -4.98 -13.57
CA HIS A 774 -28.30 -4.04 -12.42
C HIS A 774 -29.12 -4.51 -11.20
N ARG A 775 -29.53 -5.77 -11.14
CA ARG A 775 -30.32 -6.31 -10.03
C ARG A 775 -29.55 -7.41 -9.31
N LEU A 776 -29.55 -7.35 -7.98
CA LEU A 776 -29.02 -8.44 -7.17
C LEU A 776 -29.82 -9.71 -7.45
N VAL A 777 -29.13 -10.74 -7.92
CA VAL A 777 -29.70 -12.07 -8.18
C VAL A 777 -29.58 -12.94 -6.94
N SER A 778 -28.43 -12.89 -6.30
CA SER A 778 -28.19 -13.67 -5.08
C SER A 778 -27.13 -13.02 -4.23
N PHE A 779 -27.20 -13.27 -2.92
CA PHE A 779 -26.08 -13.03 -2.01
C PHE A 779 -25.97 -14.18 -1.00
N SER A 780 -24.76 -14.35 -0.50
CA SER A 780 -24.50 -15.20 0.67
C SER A 780 -23.63 -14.48 1.68
N ILE A 781 -23.90 -14.72 2.97
CA ILE A 781 -23.07 -14.27 4.08
C ILE A 781 -22.62 -15.49 4.85
N THR A 782 -21.33 -15.59 5.16
CA THR A 782 -20.72 -16.65 5.99
C THR A 782 -20.19 -16.03 7.27
N ALA A 783 -20.69 -16.47 8.41
CA ALA A 783 -20.27 -15.94 9.71
C ALA A 783 -18.99 -16.64 10.19
N LYS A 784 -17.96 -15.88 10.55
CA LYS A 784 -16.71 -16.38 11.16
C LYS A 784 -16.80 -16.42 12.71
N GLN A 785 -17.82 -15.83 13.27
CA GLN A 785 -18.21 -15.80 14.66
C GLN A 785 -19.73 -15.58 14.76
N ASP A 786 -20.31 -15.63 15.97
CA ASP A 786 -21.74 -15.28 16.16
C ASP A 786 -22.02 -13.89 15.59
N TRP A 787 -22.89 -13.77 14.60
CA TRP A 787 -23.13 -12.57 13.83
C TRP A 787 -24.63 -12.20 13.76
N CYS A 788 -24.94 -10.91 13.91
CA CYS A 788 -26.30 -10.41 13.78
C CYS A 788 -26.27 -8.98 13.23
N CYS A 789 -27.00 -8.72 12.11
CA CYS A 789 -27.05 -7.39 11.52
C CYS A 789 -28.30 -7.24 10.63
N LEU A 790 -28.74 -5.99 10.41
CA LEU A 790 -29.75 -5.65 9.41
C LEU A 790 -29.10 -5.62 8.02
N VAL A 791 -29.52 -6.50 7.11
CA VAL A 791 -29.06 -6.52 5.71
C VAL A 791 -30.11 -5.87 4.81
N ARG A 792 -29.67 -4.95 3.93
CA ARG A 792 -30.53 -4.16 3.05
C ARG A 792 -30.08 -4.26 1.58
N TYR A 793 -31.06 -4.34 0.68
CA TYR A 793 -30.89 -4.15 -0.75
C TYR A 793 -32.13 -3.49 -1.34
N GLY A 794 -32.04 -2.28 -1.85
CA GLY A 794 -33.19 -1.49 -2.29
C GLY A 794 -34.25 -1.38 -1.18
N ASP A 795 -35.47 -1.79 -1.51
CA ASP A 795 -36.59 -1.81 -0.54
C ASP A 795 -36.62 -3.09 0.32
N TRP A 796 -35.80 -4.10 0.01
CA TRP A 796 -35.72 -5.33 0.80
C TRP A 796 -34.80 -5.13 2.01
N SER A 797 -35.25 -5.63 3.17
CA SER A 797 -34.40 -5.69 4.35
C SER A 797 -34.77 -6.87 5.24
N ALA A 798 -33.79 -7.44 5.92
CA ALA A 798 -33.99 -8.48 6.92
C ALA A 798 -32.93 -8.40 8.01
N GLU A 799 -33.34 -8.63 9.26
CA GLU A 799 -32.44 -8.90 10.35
C GLU A 799 -31.99 -10.35 10.26
N ILE A 800 -30.69 -10.60 10.14
CA ILE A 800 -30.11 -11.93 9.97
C ILE A 800 -29.22 -12.20 11.16
N SER A 801 -29.49 -13.33 11.84
CA SER A 801 -28.68 -13.82 12.95
C SER A 801 -28.12 -15.19 12.59
N MET A 802 -26.82 -15.39 12.81
CA MET A 802 -26.10 -16.61 12.47
C MET A 802 -25.13 -16.98 13.59
N LYS A 803 -24.87 -18.27 13.72
CA LYS A 803 -23.79 -18.79 14.58
C LYS A 803 -22.50 -18.90 13.76
N GLU A 804 -21.38 -18.98 14.46
CA GLU A 804 -20.07 -19.23 13.85
C GLU A 804 -20.14 -20.44 12.89
N GLY A 805 -19.61 -20.25 11.69
CA GLY A 805 -19.57 -21.24 10.61
C GLY A 805 -20.89 -21.38 9.82
N GLU A 806 -21.98 -20.70 10.22
CA GLU A 806 -23.23 -20.74 9.46
C GLU A 806 -23.14 -19.85 8.21
N GLN A 807 -23.90 -20.27 7.17
CA GLN A 807 -24.06 -19.50 5.94
C GLN A 807 -25.54 -19.21 5.69
N PHE A 808 -25.84 -17.95 5.43
CA PHE A 808 -27.15 -17.50 4.95
C PHE A 808 -27.05 -17.19 3.45
N THR A 809 -28.03 -17.67 2.67
CA THR A 809 -28.14 -17.40 1.23
C THR A 809 -29.55 -16.93 0.90
N LYS A 810 -29.64 -15.87 0.07
CA LYS A 810 -30.88 -15.34 -0.45
C LYS A 810 -30.78 -15.17 -1.95
N ASN A 811 -31.78 -15.72 -2.68
CA ASN A 811 -32.00 -15.50 -4.11
C ASN A 811 -33.15 -14.51 -4.29
N PHE A 812 -33.03 -13.64 -5.28
CA PHE A 812 -34.10 -12.72 -5.74
C PHE A 812 -34.59 -13.20 -7.11
N GLU A 813 -35.90 -13.09 -7.31
CA GLU A 813 -36.57 -13.50 -8.58
C GLU A 813 -36.41 -12.42 -9.67
#